data_eefa39f096da1096703419a1f4bd77dc
#
_entry.id   eefa39f096da1096703419a1f4bd77dc
#
_cell.length_a   1.000
_cell.length_b   1.000
_cell.length_c   1.000
_cell.angle_alpha   90.00
_cell.angle_beta   90.00
_cell.angle_gamma   90.00
#
_symmetry.space_group_name_H-M   'P 1'
#
loop_
_entity.id
_entity.type
_entity.pdbx_description
1 polymer ?
#
loop_
_entity_poly.entity_id
_entity_poly.type
_entity_poly.pdbx_seq_one_letter_code
_entity_poly.pdbx_strand_id
1 'polypeptide(L)'
;MMQDSKSKKRKRGSKEKHEPETEVQEEMSEDAIRQKIKEFNIQLDQNQNDVNLWLEFIAFQDKSLQFGKSKKADASITRSSINEVKLSIFEKALEANPNDTTLLIAYMKCCEEHWDIPKLLTKWDQVLKENSRNINLWMKYLDFRQTNLVSFTVSQCIQVFEDCLHLLRKEFVVCVDSGEKLKIERIMIHIFQRACFFMLQSGYSERAYACWQAMIELTFFAPKIIQQKDFYDRVVAFENFWEAEWPRFGEDDAKGWSYYFDQDIEIVESSADVSNLLANLSSEGDMYDKWAKAEVLYNSQLLPTHSSNVSNLEDPYRIVLFDDIRTFLFDLTSHQSCIELIYACLAFTGLTYNPGYSSSNPMITDTFLYNKLSNESIENISFWSTDRSVTRTFIYPIKAFPQDNVTLFNSQTWFSICNDVDILDVDMSFSRNAFYQLRQIVNDTEIKLCRLSLEYLYDASSGRNLAKSMLKRDTMNLSLWNGYAQVEKSSNNISEARKVYLGAITQYRTFLEQYRVVAPLLHRSFAEMEIEQGRNKTAINILINLTEEQGTTDSISESDVPITKLLRARKYYAQQIARITTPSASQIEARNLLHYCVCYALLECLSQNLQQASKVFEDTLNYLEVRNDNVNVETEWLYMSYVKLIHQQSSSEKFVSNNEPGRLLQEVLSRALRIFPNNTIFLSLYFHEEIRGRIPYGLNLILNEALQKRPSYILWTTAIYMELHHQQSCDINRVRTTFDKALMCSTTRHSVSLWILYINFEIKYGEMNKAKAIYYRAMRECPWSKDIYMIAFKKLRTQFSSDELEELMNVLLEKEIRIRVPVEHFADKVSEFLFKNF
;
A
#
# COMPACT_ATOMS: atom_id res chain seq x y z
N MET A 1 -37.93 -71.90 36.26
CA MET A 1 -37.93 -72.43 34.93
C MET A 1 -37.54 -71.28 34.02
N MET A 2 -36.37 -71.20 33.78
CA MET A 2 -35.56 -71.34 32.51
C MET A 2 -36.37 -71.21 31.25
N GLN A 3 -36.08 -70.22 30.44
CA GLN A 3 -35.62 -70.43 29.05
C GLN A 3 -35.25 -69.16 28.33
N ASP A 4 -34.12 -69.28 27.73
CA ASP A 4 -33.44 -68.48 26.73
C ASP A 4 -34.28 -67.73 25.73
N SER A 5 -33.87 -66.46 25.38
CA SER A 5 -34.16 -65.90 24.12
C SER A 5 -32.95 -65.16 23.55
N LYS A 6 -32.41 -65.70 22.46
CA LYS A 6 -31.28 -65.24 21.62
C LYS A 6 -31.53 -63.84 21.06
N SER A 7 -30.60 -62.92 21.29
CA SER A 7 -30.57 -61.61 20.63
C SER A 7 -29.99 -61.69 19.19
N LYS A 8 -30.79 -61.32 18.21
CA LYS A 8 -30.37 -61.07 16.84
C LYS A 8 -29.56 -59.81 16.73
N LYS A 9 -28.26 -59.89 16.42
CA LYS A 9 -27.41 -58.80 15.98
C LYS A 9 -27.89 -58.27 14.60
N ARG A 10 -28.38 -57.04 14.53
CA ARG A 10 -28.56 -56.31 13.28
C ARG A 10 -27.22 -55.67 12.89
N LYS A 11 -26.67 -56.05 11.73
CA LYS A 11 -25.57 -55.36 11.03
C LYS A 11 -26.06 -53.96 10.61
N ARG A 12 -25.49 -52.93 11.21
CA ARG A 12 -25.55 -51.56 10.66
C ARG A 12 -24.43 -51.39 9.66
N GLY A 13 -24.80 -51.03 8.41
CA GLY A 13 -23.85 -50.68 7.37
C GLY A 13 -22.99 -49.45 7.75
N SER A 14 -21.73 -49.57 7.51
CA SER A 14 -20.77 -48.47 7.63
C SER A 14 -21.07 -47.43 6.56
N LYS A 15 -21.55 -46.24 6.99
CA LYS A 15 -21.44 -45.04 6.21
C LYS A 15 -20.00 -44.54 6.41
N GLU A 16 -19.21 -44.58 5.34
CA GLU A 16 -17.94 -43.85 5.27
C GLU A 16 -18.22 -42.38 5.47
N LYS A 17 -17.77 -41.87 6.59
CA LYS A 17 -17.55 -40.45 6.81
C LYS A 17 -16.26 -40.11 6.12
N HIS A 18 -16.30 -39.32 5.07
CA HIS A 18 -15.16 -38.54 4.64
C HIS A 18 -14.86 -37.55 5.77
N GLU A 19 -13.90 -37.87 6.58
CA GLU A 19 -13.16 -36.93 7.40
C GLU A 19 -12.18 -36.20 6.47
N PRO A 20 -11.99 -34.87 6.61
CA PRO A 20 -10.96 -34.16 5.87
C PRO A 20 -9.60 -34.71 6.31
N GLU A 21 -8.76 -35.01 5.36
CA GLU A 21 -7.37 -35.44 5.57
C GLU A 21 -6.66 -34.37 6.42
N THR A 22 -6.66 -34.55 7.71
CA THR A 22 -5.61 -34.01 8.59
C THR A 22 -4.34 -34.67 8.13
N GLU A 23 -3.35 -33.89 7.68
CA GLU A 23 -1.99 -34.32 7.47
C GLU A 23 -1.58 -35.16 8.69
N VAL A 24 -1.47 -36.45 8.46
CA VAL A 24 -0.90 -37.40 9.43
C VAL A 24 0.57 -37.01 9.51
N GLN A 25 0.91 -36.21 10.53
CA GLN A 25 2.30 -36.01 10.91
C GLN A 25 2.83 -37.38 11.31
N GLU A 26 3.57 -38.02 10.38
CA GLU A 26 4.31 -39.26 10.68
C GLU A 26 5.25 -38.97 11.86
N GLU A 27 4.98 -39.56 13.00
CA GLU A 27 5.88 -39.55 14.17
C GLU A 27 7.17 -40.25 13.74
N MET A 28 8.19 -39.44 13.38
CA MET A 28 9.50 -39.99 13.05
C MET A 28 10.16 -40.56 14.35
N SER A 29 10.64 -41.81 14.27
CA SER A 29 11.39 -42.42 15.36
C SER A 29 12.73 -41.66 15.57
N GLU A 30 13.26 -41.66 16.82
CA GLU A 30 14.56 -41.07 17.13
C GLU A 30 15.67 -41.56 16.22
N ASP A 31 15.62 -42.81 15.82
CA ASP A 31 16.60 -43.42 14.90
C ASP A 31 16.49 -42.85 13.48
N ALA A 32 15.28 -42.58 13.00
CA ALA A 32 15.05 -41.91 11.72
C ALA A 32 15.56 -40.47 11.73
N ILE A 33 15.41 -39.73 12.85
CA ILE A 33 15.98 -38.40 13.02
C ILE A 33 17.50 -38.44 12.97
N ARG A 34 18.11 -39.36 13.70
CA ARG A 34 19.59 -39.57 13.69
C ARG A 34 20.12 -39.96 12.32
N GLN A 35 19.37 -40.77 11.57
CA GLN A 35 19.74 -41.15 10.22
C GLN A 35 19.69 -39.96 9.26
N LYS A 36 18.63 -39.12 9.31
CA LYS A 36 18.54 -37.90 8.49
C LYS A 36 19.65 -36.92 8.82
N ILE A 37 20.01 -36.73 10.09
CA ILE A 37 21.15 -35.88 10.49
C ILE A 37 22.44 -36.38 9.85
N LYS A 38 22.67 -37.69 9.82
CA LYS A 38 23.81 -38.26 9.13
C LYS A 38 23.79 -38.03 7.61
N GLU A 39 22.63 -38.16 7.00
CA GLU A 39 22.46 -37.91 5.56
C GLU A 39 22.75 -36.44 5.23
N PHE A 40 22.23 -35.48 6.02
CA PHE A 40 22.57 -34.05 5.86
C PHE A 40 24.07 -33.79 6.02
N ASN A 41 24.71 -34.35 7.01
CA ASN A 41 26.18 -34.18 7.19
C ASN A 41 26.96 -34.73 6.00
N ILE A 42 26.60 -35.90 5.46
CA ILE A 42 27.25 -36.46 4.28
C ILE A 42 27.05 -35.60 3.03
N GLN A 43 25.85 -35.05 2.85
CA GLN A 43 25.55 -34.16 1.72
C GLN A 43 26.29 -32.83 1.85
N LEU A 44 26.37 -32.27 3.06
CA LEU A 44 27.10 -31.04 3.35
C LEU A 44 28.63 -31.21 3.21
N ASP A 45 29.17 -32.37 3.58
CA ASP A 45 30.58 -32.68 3.36
C ASP A 45 30.92 -32.76 1.84
N GLN A 46 29.96 -33.15 0.99
CA GLN A 46 30.10 -33.15 -0.46
C GLN A 46 29.91 -31.74 -1.08
N ASN A 47 29.00 -30.92 -0.55
CA ASN A 47 28.60 -29.61 -1.08
C ASN A 47 28.55 -28.55 0.00
N GLN A 48 29.68 -28.13 0.56
CA GLN A 48 29.76 -27.13 1.64
C GLN A 48 29.28 -25.73 1.23
N ASN A 49 29.26 -25.44 -0.09
CA ASN A 49 28.85 -24.16 -0.63
C ASN A 49 27.34 -24.06 -0.92
N ASP A 50 26.55 -25.10 -0.69
CA ASP A 50 25.11 -25.11 -0.91
C ASP A 50 24.38 -24.50 0.31
N VAL A 51 24.07 -23.22 0.21
CA VAL A 51 23.36 -22.46 1.24
C VAL A 51 21.98 -23.02 1.54
N ASN A 52 21.25 -23.50 0.51
CA ASN A 52 19.90 -24.03 0.71
C ASN A 52 19.95 -25.32 1.55
N LEU A 53 20.94 -26.16 1.31
CA LEU A 53 21.13 -27.39 2.08
C LEU A 53 21.42 -27.09 3.56
N TRP A 54 22.22 -26.07 3.87
CA TRP A 54 22.46 -25.61 5.23
C TRP A 54 21.16 -25.12 5.90
N LEU A 55 20.36 -24.30 5.21
CA LEU A 55 19.09 -23.80 5.73
C LEU A 55 18.07 -24.92 5.95
N GLU A 56 18.00 -25.90 5.06
CA GLU A 56 17.16 -27.10 5.23
C GLU A 56 17.58 -27.93 6.44
N PHE A 57 18.88 -28.12 6.64
CA PHE A 57 19.40 -28.84 7.81
C PHE A 57 19.03 -28.12 9.12
N ILE A 58 19.17 -26.81 9.17
CA ILE A 58 18.79 -26.00 10.34
C ILE A 58 17.28 -26.06 10.59
N ALA A 59 16.45 -25.92 9.54
CA ALA A 59 15.00 -26.06 9.63
C ALA A 59 14.58 -27.47 10.06
N PHE A 60 15.36 -28.50 9.71
CA PHE A 60 15.11 -29.87 10.19
C PHE A 60 15.33 -29.99 11.71
N GLN A 61 16.29 -29.25 12.31
CA GLN A 61 16.49 -29.23 13.76
C GLN A 61 15.23 -28.72 14.50
N ASP A 62 14.51 -27.74 13.94
CA ASP A 62 13.24 -27.24 14.51
C ASP A 62 12.14 -28.30 14.49
N LYS A 63 12.04 -29.05 13.38
CA LYS A 63 11.08 -30.14 13.26
C LYS A 63 11.39 -31.28 14.24
N SER A 64 12.65 -31.56 14.50
CA SER A 64 13.08 -32.62 15.42
C SER A 64 12.60 -32.38 16.86
N LEU A 65 12.44 -31.09 17.26
CA LEU A 65 11.86 -30.70 18.57
C LEU A 65 10.38 -31.05 18.71
N GLN A 66 9.62 -30.99 17.60
CA GLN A 66 8.19 -31.27 17.63
C GLN A 66 7.92 -32.77 17.82
N PHE A 67 8.85 -33.61 17.42
CA PHE A 67 8.72 -35.06 17.51
C PHE A 67 9.19 -35.67 18.84
N GLY A 68 10.07 -34.98 19.58
CA GLY A 68 10.52 -35.38 20.92
C GLY A 68 9.54 -34.99 22.01
N LYS A 69 8.42 -35.72 22.17
CA LYS A 69 7.47 -35.48 23.27
C LYS A 69 8.06 -35.96 24.59
N SER A 70 8.92 -35.14 25.22
CA SER A 70 9.34 -35.33 26.59
C SER A 70 8.55 -34.42 27.54
N LYS A 71 8.36 -34.86 28.77
CA LYS A 71 7.51 -34.25 29.81
C LYS A 71 7.85 -32.77 30.05
N LYS A 72 6.83 -31.94 30.35
CA LYS A 72 6.86 -30.49 30.43
C LYS A 72 8.02 -29.84 31.22
N ALA A 73 8.70 -30.55 32.09
CA ALA A 73 9.82 -30.04 32.87
C ALA A 73 11.17 -29.97 32.10
N ASP A 74 11.37 -30.83 31.10
CA ASP A 74 12.63 -30.94 30.37
C ASP A 74 12.60 -30.14 29.05
N ALA A 75 11.44 -29.60 28.69
CA ALA A 75 11.25 -28.92 27.37
C ALA A 75 12.04 -27.62 27.24
N SER A 76 12.30 -26.88 28.32
CA SER A 76 13.10 -25.64 28.29
C SER A 76 14.59 -25.92 28.14
N ILE A 77 15.10 -26.93 28.85
CA ILE A 77 16.50 -27.34 28.80
C ILE A 77 16.82 -27.93 27.41
N THR A 78 15.90 -28.76 26.87
CA THR A 78 16.04 -29.34 25.53
C THR A 78 16.04 -28.27 24.45
N ARG A 79 15.22 -27.25 24.59
CA ARG A 79 15.13 -26.11 23.65
C ARG A 79 16.39 -25.27 23.65
N SER A 80 16.96 -24.95 24.81
CA SER A 80 18.25 -24.25 24.93
C SER A 80 19.38 -25.02 24.28
N SER A 81 19.49 -26.31 24.54
CA SER A 81 20.52 -27.16 23.94
C SER A 81 20.43 -27.26 22.42
N ILE A 82 19.24 -27.38 21.84
CA ILE A 82 19.08 -27.42 20.38
C ILE A 82 19.42 -26.08 19.73
N ASN A 83 19.11 -24.98 20.40
CA ASN A 83 19.46 -23.66 19.91
C ASN A 83 20.97 -23.44 19.90
N GLU A 84 21.70 -23.93 20.88
CA GLU A 84 23.17 -23.96 20.86
C GLU A 84 23.71 -24.80 19.69
N VAL A 85 23.07 -25.94 19.39
CA VAL A 85 23.43 -26.78 18.24
C VAL A 85 23.17 -26.03 16.93
N LYS A 86 22.01 -25.34 16.79
CA LYS A 86 21.71 -24.52 15.62
C LYS A 86 22.76 -23.43 15.42
N LEU A 87 23.08 -22.69 16.47
CA LEU A 87 24.11 -21.66 16.40
C LEU A 87 25.45 -22.22 15.94
N SER A 88 25.85 -23.38 16.43
CA SER A 88 27.10 -24.02 15.98
C SER A 88 27.05 -24.49 14.52
N ILE A 89 25.86 -24.89 14.03
CA ILE A 89 25.68 -25.24 12.61
C ILE A 89 25.75 -23.97 11.75
N PHE A 90 25.13 -22.87 12.19
CA PHE A 90 25.25 -21.58 11.51
C PHE A 90 26.68 -21.08 11.43
N GLU A 91 27.44 -21.19 12.53
CA GLU A 91 28.85 -20.79 12.57
C GLU A 91 29.67 -21.57 11.55
N LYS A 92 29.49 -22.91 11.46
CA LYS A 92 30.12 -23.73 10.44
C LYS A 92 29.68 -23.37 9.01
N ALA A 93 28.40 -23.10 8.82
CA ALA A 93 27.89 -22.67 7.51
C ALA A 93 28.48 -21.34 7.07
N LEU A 94 28.67 -20.41 8.01
CA LEU A 94 29.27 -19.10 7.75
C LEU A 94 30.80 -19.18 7.57
N GLU A 95 31.48 -20.14 8.21
CA GLU A 95 32.89 -20.43 7.92
C GLU A 95 33.07 -20.90 6.47
N ALA A 96 32.16 -21.73 5.96
CA ALA A 96 32.17 -22.18 4.57
C ALA A 96 31.70 -21.11 3.57
N ASN A 97 30.76 -20.25 3.97
CA ASN A 97 30.10 -19.21 3.12
C ASN A 97 30.09 -17.86 3.83
N PRO A 98 31.22 -17.17 4.05
CA PRO A 98 31.32 -16.01 4.92
C PRO A 98 30.56 -14.76 4.44
N ASN A 99 30.27 -14.67 3.14
CA ASN A 99 29.61 -13.48 2.56
C ASN A 99 28.16 -13.73 2.13
N ASP A 100 27.58 -14.88 2.47
CA ASP A 100 26.21 -15.13 2.11
C ASP A 100 25.23 -14.38 3.00
N THR A 101 24.47 -13.48 2.37
CA THR A 101 23.50 -12.62 3.06
C THR A 101 22.34 -13.39 3.69
N THR A 102 21.90 -14.46 3.05
CA THR A 102 20.75 -15.24 3.51
C THR A 102 21.08 -16.02 4.77
N LEU A 103 22.29 -16.59 4.82
CA LEU A 103 22.80 -17.24 6.02
C LEU A 103 23.02 -16.26 7.17
N LEU A 104 23.60 -15.09 6.90
CA LEU A 104 23.81 -14.06 7.92
C LEU A 104 22.48 -13.58 8.51
N ILE A 105 21.47 -13.32 7.70
CA ILE A 105 20.14 -12.92 8.17
C ILE A 105 19.50 -14.04 9.01
N ALA A 106 19.57 -15.28 8.55
CA ALA A 106 19.02 -16.41 9.29
C ALA A 106 19.74 -16.64 10.63
N TYR A 107 21.07 -16.50 10.63
CA TYR A 107 21.90 -16.55 11.85
C TYR A 107 21.50 -15.47 12.85
N MET A 108 21.43 -14.21 12.40
CA MET A 108 21.04 -13.09 13.27
C MET A 108 19.65 -13.26 13.84
N LYS A 109 18.68 -13.73 13.02
CA LYS A 109 17.33 -14.07 13.50
C LYS A 109 17.34 -15.15 14.58
N CYS A 110 18.18 -16.16 14.45
CA CYS A 110 18.35 -17.18 15.48
C CYS A 110 18.96 -16.60 16.75
N CYS A 111 19.93 -15.66 16.63
CA CYS A 111 20.51 -14.96 17.77
C CYS A 111 19.49 -14.07 18.49
N GLU A 112 18.59 -13.39 17.75
CA GLU A 112 17.51 -12.54 18.30
C GLU A 112 16.56 -13.33 19.20
N GLU A 113 16.34 -14.60 18.91
CA GLU A 113 15.45 -15.44 19.69
C GLU A 113 16.08 -15.93 21.01
N HIS A 114 17.43 -15.85 21.14
CA HIS A 114 18.12 -16.59 22.23
C HIS A 114 19.14 -15.78 23.02
N TRP A 115 19.65 -14.69 22.46
CA TRP A 115 20.70 -13.92 23.12
C TRP A 115 20.14 -12.72 23.88
N ASP A 116 20.87 -12.32 24.93
CA ASP A 116 20.61 -11.08 25.63
C ASP A 116 20.89 -9.89 24.72
N ILE A 117 20.13 -8.83 24.87
CA ILE A 117 20.18 -7.66 23.99
C ILE A 117 21.58 -7.03 23.88
N PRO A 118 22.36 -6.82 24.96
CA PRO A 118 23.69 -6.25 24.84
C PRO A 118 24.63 -7.09 23.97
N LYS A 119 24.60 -8.41 24.13
CA LYS A 119 25.39 -9.34 23.30
C LYS A 119 24.95 -9.31 21.85
N LEU A 120 23.63 -9.28 21.61
CA LEU A 120 23.05 -9.21 20.28
C LEU A 120 23.43 -7.92 19.55
N LEU A 121 23.33 -6.76 20.20
CA LEU A 121 23.76 -5.48 19.65
C LEU A 121 25.24 -5.47 19.26
N THR A 122 26.10 -5.98 20.14
CA THR A 122 27.54 -6.10 19.84
C THR A 122 27.79 -6.96 18.60
N LYS A 123 26.99 -8.05 18.44
CA LYS A 123 27.11 -8.91 17.26
C LYS A 123 26.58 -8.24 16.00
N TRP A 124 25.47 -7.52 16.09
CA TRP A 124 24.97 -6.70 14.97
C TRP A 124 26.00 -5.67 14.51
N ASP A 125 26.62 -4.94 15.46
CA ASP A 125 27.68 -3.97 15.14
C ASP A 125 28.87 -4.63 14.44
N GLN A 126 29.26 -5.84 14.87
CA GLN A 126 30.32 -6.59 14.22
C GLN A 126 29.92 -6.98 12.78
N VAL A 127 28.75 -7.62 12.61
CA VAL A 127 28.27 -8.08 11.30
C VAL A 127 28.11 -6.92 10.31
N LEU A 128 27.58 -5.78 10.77
CA LEU A 128 27.39 -4.59 9.93
C LEU A 128 28.74 -3.93 9.56
N LYS A 129 29.74 -3.94 10.44
CA LYS A 129 31.07 -3.44 10.10
C LYS A 129 31.76 -4.31 9.06
N GLU A 130 31.65 -5.63 9.19
CA GLU A 130 32.24 -6.59 8.23
C GLU A 130 31.50 -6.55 6.87
N ASN A 131 30.18 -6.32 6.87
CA ASN A 131 29.32 -6.32 5.69
C ASN A 131 28.67 -4.95 5.44
N SER A 132 29.42 -3.86 5.58
CA SER A 132 28.89 -2.49 5.56
C SER A 132 28.12 -2.13 4.29
N ARG A 133 28.42 -2.77 3.15
CA ARG A 133 27.77 -2.54 1.85
C ARG A 133 26.46 -3.31 1.64
N ASN A 134 26.12 -4.20 2.59
CA ASN A 134 24.97 -5.07 2.41
C ASN A 134 23.68 -4.43 2.94
N ILE A 135 22.91 -3.80 2.06
CA ILE A 135 21.68 -3.09 2.39
C ILE A 135 20.64 -4.00 3.05
N ASN A 136 20.55 -5.26 2.64
CA ASN A 136 19.59 -6.19 3.21
C ASN A 136 19.84 -6.46 4.70
N LEU A 137 21.11 -6.48 5.12
CA LEU A 137 21.46 -6.62 6.53
C LEU A 137 21.11 -5.35 7.32
N TRP A 138 21.37 -4.17 6.76
CA TRP A 138 20.95 -2.90 7.37
C TRP A 138 19.43 -2.81 7.53
N MET A 139 18.67 -3.23 6.53
CA MET A 139 17.20 -3.27 6.62
C MET A 139 16.74 -4.22 7.73
N LYS A 140 17.38 -5.38 7.90
CA LYS A 140 17.05 -6.31 8.99
C LYS A 140 17.44 -5.77 10.36
N TYR A 141 18.56 -5.10 10.46
CA TYR A 141 18.94 -4.40 11.69
C TYR A 141 17.96 -3.29 12.04
N LEU A 142 17.51 -2.53 11.04
CA LEU A 142 16.49 -1.52 11.22
C LEU A 142 15.15 -2.14 11.68
N ASP A 143 14.72 -3.26 11.06
CA ASP A 143 13.55 -4.00 11.51
C ASP A 143 13.70 -4.39 12.99
N PHE A 144 14.82 -4.97 13.37
CA PHE A 144 15.11 -5.35 14.76
C PHE A 144 15.06 -4.16 15.70
N ARG A 145 15.75 -3.07 15.39
CA ARG A 145 15.81 -1.86 16.23
C ARG A 145 14.43 -1.22 16.42
N GLN A 146 13.61 -1.20 15.38
CA GLN A 146 12.28 -0.64 15.40
C GLN A 146 11.29 -1.50 16.19
N THR A 147 11.41 -2.83 16.13
CA THR A 147 10.40 -3.76 16.66
C THR A 147 10.71 -4.32 18.06
N ASN A 148 11.93 -4.20 18.53
CA ASN A 148 12.33 -4.75 19.83
C ASN A 148 12.06 -3.75 20.97
N LEU A 149 10.99 -3.94 21.72
CA LEU A 149 10.56 -3.04 22.82
C LEU A 149 11.67 -2.71 23.82
N VAL A 150 12.52 -3.67 24.16
CA VAL A 150 13.52 -3.47 25.24
C VAL A 150 14.63 -2.51 24.80
N SER A 151 15.12 -2.67 23.56
CA SER A 151 16.20 -1.83 23.01
C SER A 151 15.69 -0.65 22.20
N PHE A 152 14.36 -0.48 22.08
CA PHE A 152 13.76 0.57 21.28
C PHE A 152 13.84 1.92 21.96
N THR A 153 14.37 2.92 21.28
CA THR A 153 14.12 4.36 21.50
C THR A 153 14.03 5.05 20.14
N VAL A 154 13.27 6.13 20.05
CA VAL A 154 13.05 6.84 18.78
C VAL A 154 14.36 7.41 18.24
N SER A 155 15.19 8.03 19.08
CA SER A 155 16.47 8.62 18.67
C SER A 155 17.41 7.59 18.06
N GLN A 156 17.54 6.41 18.66
CA GLN A 156 18.39 5.34 18.13
C GLN A 156 17.89 4.78 16.80
N CYS A 157 16.57 4.66 16.61
CA CYS A 157 16.02 4.26 15.31
C CYS A 157 16.27 5.32 14.23
N ILE A 158 16.10 6.60 14.56
CA ILE A 158 16.44 7.72 13.66
C ILE A 158 17.89 7.64 13.24
N GLN A 159 18.82 7.41 14.19
CA GLN A 159 20.23 7.25 13.89
C GLN A 159 20.51 6.11 12.90
N VAL A 160 19.84 4.96 13.04
CA VAL A 160 20.00 3.85 12.08
C VAL A 160 19.50 4.23 10.69
N PHE A 161 18.39 4.98 10.57
CA PHE A 161 17.95 5.50 9.27
C PHE A 161 18.98 6.43 8.63
N GLU A 162 19.57 7.34 9.42
CA GLU A 162 20.61 8.26 8.99
C GLU A 162 21.87 7.51 8.52
N ASP A 163 22.30 6.49 9.27
CA ASP A 163 23.44 5.64 8.94
C ASP A 163 23.20 4.86 7.63
N CYS A 164 21.99 4.31 7.43
CA CYS A 164 21.62 3.65 6.20
C CYS A 164 21.68 4.60 4.99
N LEU A 165 21.10 5.79 5.11
CA LEU A 165 21.13 6.78 4.02
C LEU A 165 22.56 7.28 3.76
N HIS A 166 23.37 7.47 4.79
CA HIS A 166 24.76 7.87 4.64
C HIS A 166 25.58 6.82 3.88
N LEU A 167 25.36 5.54 4.18
CA LEU A 167 26.00 4.44 3.47
C LEU A 167 25.60 4.42 1.99
N LEU A 168 24.31 4.51 1.72
CA LEU A 168 23.78 4.50 0.36
C LEU A 168 24.29 5.68 -0.48
N ARG A 169 24.41 6.86 0.13
CA ARG A 169 25.04 8.03 -0.53
C ARG A 169 26.49 7.76 -0.93
N LYS A 170 27.26 7.09 -0.07
CA LYS A 170 28.64 6.69 -0.40
C LYS A 170 28.68 5.71 -1.57
N GLU A 171 27.83 4.70 -1.54
CA GLU A 171 27.73 3.72 -2.63
C GLU A 171 27.27 4.37 -3.95
N PHE A 172 26.32 5.30 -3.88
CA PHE A 172 25.83 6.05 -5.05
C PHE A 172 26.96 6.84 -5.75
N VAL A 173 27.83 7.51 -4.98
CA VAL A 173 28.97 8.27 -5.53
C VAL A 173 29.99 7.34 -6.21
N VAL A 174 30.23 6.16 -5.66
CA VAL A 174 31.22 5.19 -6.19
C VAL A 174 30.65 4.42 -7.39
N CYS A 175 29.35 4.23 -7.48
CA CYS A 175 28.70 3.47 -8.55
C CYS A 175 28.82 4.20 -9.89
N VAL A 176 29.20 3.49 -10.94
CA VAL A 176 29.33 4.02 -12.31
C VAL A 176 28.17 3.56 -13.21
N ASP A 177 27.65 2.36 -12.96
CA ASP A 177 26.55 1.81 -13.76
C ASP A 177 25.22 2.54 -13.52
N SER A 178 24.60 3.01 -14.59
CA SER A 178 23.33 3.76 -14.50
C SER A 178 22.16 2.90 -14.00
N GLY A 179 22.15 1.61 -14.31
CA GLY A 179 21.13 0.68 -13.84
C GLY A 179 21.22 0.41 -12.34
N GLU A 180 22.43 0.25 -11.82
CA GLU A 180 22.68 0.10 -10.38
C GLU A 180 22.41 1.42 -9.63
N LYS A 181 22.78 2.57 -10.19
CA LYS A 181 22.43 3.87 -9.63
C LYS A 181 20.92 4.02 -9.43
N LEU A 182 20.13 3.67 -10.44
CA LEU A 182 18.68 3.73 -10.35
C LEU A 182 18.13 2.83 -9.21
N LYS A 183 18.72 1.65 -8.99
CA LYS A 183 18.35 0.79 -7.87
C LYS A 183 18.67 1.43 -6.52
N ILE A 184 19.87 2.03 -6.39
CA ILE A 184 20.29 2.71 -5.17
C ILE A 184 19.38 3.90 -4.88
N GLU A 185 19.03 4.73 -5.88
CA GLU A 185 18.11 5.85 -5.73
C GLU A 185 16.74 5.39 -5.23
N ARG A 186 16.19 4.31 -5.78
CA ARG A 186 14.92 3.73 -5.33
C ARG A 186 14.98 3.23 -3.89
N ILE A 187 16.09 2.62 -3.50
CA ILE A 187 16.28 2.17 -2.11
C ILE A 187 16.39 3.37 -1.17
N MET A 188 17.10 4.44 -1.56
CA MET A 188 17.17 5.67 -0.77
C MET A 188 15.79 6.29 -0.57
N ILE A 189 14.97 6.39 -1.63
CA ILE A 189 13.58 6.87 -1.55
C ILE A 189 12.77 5.99 -0.60
N HIS A 190 12.89 4.67 -0.69
CA HIS A 190 12.16 3.74 0.17
C HIS A 190 12.54 3.90 1.66
N ILE A 191 13.82 3.96 1.98
CA ILE A 191 14.31 4.16 3.36
C ILE A 191 13.88 5.54 3.88
N PHE A 192 14.00 6.57 3.08
CA PHE A 192 13.56 7.92 3.42
C PHE A 192 12.05 7.97 3.71
N GLN A 193 11.24 7.38 2.86
CA GLN A 193 9.80 7.28 3.06
C GLN A 193 9.48 6.52 4.35
N ARG A 194 10.15 5.39 4.61
CA ARG A 194 9.99 4.63 5.84
C ARG A 194 10.38 5.43 7.08
N ALA A 195 11.47 6.19 7.02
CA ALA A 195 11.89 7.09 8.10
C ALA A 195 10.83 8.17 8.39
N CYS A 196 10.27 8.79 7.35
CA CYS A 196 9.20 9.78 7.50
C CYS A 196 7.93 9.17 8.12
N PHE A 197 7.51 7.97 7.69
CA PHE A 197 6.39 7.27 8.30
C PHE A 197 6.67 6.87 9.75
N PHE A 198 7.89 6.44 10.05
CA PHE A 198 8.31 6.12 11.42
C PHE A 198 8.20 7.36 12.32
N MET A 199 8.74 8.51 11.88
CA MET A 199 8.64 9.77 12.60
C MET A 199 7.18 10.21 12.80
N LEU A 200 6.35 10.10 11.76
CA LEU A 200 4.93 10.41 11.84
C LEU A 200 4.21 9.54 12.89
N GLN A 201 4.45 8.23 12.88
CA GLN A 201 3.83 7.27 13.80
C GLN A 201 4.33 7.41 15.25
N SER A 202 5.56 7.92 15.43
CA SER A 202 6.16 8.18 16.75
C SER A 202 5.79 9.57 17.31
N GLY A 203 4.99 10.37 16.55
CA GLY A 203 4.51 11.69 16.96
C GLY A 203 5.39 12.87 16.51
N TYR A 204 6.45 12.64 15.74
CA TYR A 204 7.33 13.68 15.17
C TYR A 204 6.88 14.11 13.79
N SER A 205 5.60 14.47 13.65
CA SER A 205 4.99 14.82 12.36
C SER A 205 5.68 16.01 11.68
N GLU A 206 6.05 17.04 12.44
CA GLU A 206 6.71 18.23 11.89
C GLU A 206 8.07 17.90 11.27
N ARG A 207 8.87 17.06 11.94
CA ARG A 207 10.16 16.63 11.38
C ARG A 207 9.96 15.79 10.12
N ALA A 208 8.95 14.93 10.08
CA ALA A 208 8.61 14.14 8.90
C ALA A 208 8.22 15.02 7.71
N TYR A 209 7.32 15.98 7.92
CA TYR A 209 6.93 16.94 6.88
C TYR A 209 8.08 17.84 6.45
N ALA A 210 8.91 18.33 7.41
CA ALA A 210 10.10 19.11 7.11
C ALA A 210 11.08 18.34 6.21
N CYS A 211 11.31 17.06 6.47
CA CYS A 211 12.13 16.21 5.61
C CYS A 211 11.58 16.17 4.17
N TRP A 212 10.27 15.99 3.99
CA TRP A 212 9.65 16.03 2.66
C TRP A 212 9.77 17.40 1.99
N GLN A 213 9.50 18.48 2.74
CA GLN A 213 9.67 19.85 2.25
C GLN A 213 11.08 20.08 1.74
N ALA A 214 12.08 19.76 2.55
CA ALA A 214 13.47 19.94 2.20
C ALA A 214 13.91 19.08 1.01
N MET A 215 13.50 17.82 0.96
CA MET A 215 13.89 16.92 -0.12
C MET A 215 13.30 17.35 -1.47
N ILE A 216 12.04 17.79 -1.49
CA ILE A 216 11.38 18.30 -2.71
C ILE A 216 11.96 19.64 -3.13
N GLU A 217 12.20 20.57 -2.18
CA GLU A 217 12.82 21.88 -2.49
C GLU A 217 14.23 21.70 -3.08
N LEU A 218 15.05 20.85 -2.48
CA LEU A 218 16.39 20.57 -2.95
C LEU A 218 16.41 19.92 -4.35
N THR A 219 15.46 19.00 -4.61
CA THR A 219 15.42 18.23 -5.86
C THR A 219 14.84 19.06 -7.02
N PHE A 220 13.76 19.79 -6.79
CA PHE A 220 12.98 20.41 -7.86
C PHE A 220 13.09 21.94 -7.92
N PHE A 221 13.34 22.60 -6.80
CA PHE A 221 13.31 24.06 -6.71
C PHE A 221 14.69 24.68 -6.52
N ALA A 222 15.77 23.91 -6.63
CA ALA A 222 17.12 24.44 -6.55
C ALA A 222 17.39 25.47 -7.67
N PRO A 223 18.03 26.63 -7.38
CA PRO A 223 18.43 27.61 -8.39
C PRO A 223 19.39 26.98 -9.42
N LYS A 224 19.24 27.34 -10.68
CA LYS A 224 20.03 26.77 -11.79
C LYS A 224 21.55 26.86 -11.59
N ILE A 225 22.00 27.94 -10.94
CA ILE A 225 23.43 28.17 -10.63
C ILE A 225 23.93 27.14 -9.60
N ILE A 226 23.04 26.78 -8.64
CA ILE A 226 23.38 25.84 -7.57
C ILE A 226 23.22 24.38 -8.04
N GLN A 227 22.30 24.09 -8.94
CA GLN A 227 22.13 22.74 -9.51
C GLN A 227 23.40 22.17 -10.16
N GLN A 228 24.29 23.04 -10.65
CA GLN A 228 25.55 22.65 -11.30
C GLN A 228 26.67 22.35 -10.27
N LYS A 229 26.46 22.66 -9.00
CA LYS A 229 27.45 22.44 -7.96
C LYS A 229 27.37 21.00 -7.43
N ASP A 230 28.43 20.59 -6.71
CA ASP A 230 28.43 19.32 -6.01
C ASP A 230 27.32 19.25 -4.95
N PHE A 231 26.86 18.03 -4.63
CA PHE A 231 25.74 17.83 -3.69
C PHE A 231 26.00 18.50 -2.34
N TYR A 232 27.23 18.40 -1.80
CA TYR A 232 27.57 19.02 -0.55
C TYR A 232 27.40 20.55 -0.57
N ASP A 233 27.89 21.21 -1.62
CA ASP A 233 27.75 22.66 -1.80
C ASP A 233 26.30 23.08 -1.97
N ARG A 234 25.48 22.21 -2.60
CA ARG A 234 24.02 22.45 -2.72
C ARG A 234 23.34 22.41 -1.37
N VAL A 235 23.70 21.45 -0.52
CA VAL A 235 23.14 21.31 0.85
C VAL A 235 23.54 22.51 1.72
N VAL A 236 24.79 22.99 1.64
CA VAL A 236 25.24 24.18 2.38
C VAL A 236 24.51 25.46 1.89
N ALA A 237 24.27 25.58 0.60
CA ALA A 237 23.48 26.70 0.07
C ALA A 237 21.98 26.61 0.47
N PHE A 238 21.46 25.39 0.61
CA PHE A 238 20.10 25.16 1.04
C PHE A 238 19.86 25.48 2.51
N GLU A 239 20.88 25.30 3.37
CA GLU A 239 20.85 25.71 4.79
C GLU A 239 20.43 27.18 4.94
N ASN A 240 20.99 28.07 4.14
CA ASN A 240 20.65 29.50 4.19
C ASN A 240 19.17 29.77 3.85
N PHE A 241 18.60 29.00 2.90
CA PHE A 241 17.16 29.06 2.57
C PHE A 241 16.30 28.59 3.75
N TRP A 242 16.72 27.48 4.39
CA TRP A 242 15.97 26.91 5.51
C TRP A 242 15.98 27.80 6.74
N GLU A 243 17.13 28.38 7.07
CA GLU A 243 17.30 29.27 8.23
C GLU A 243 16.65 30.65 8.03
N ALA A 244 16.51 31.09 6.77
CA ALA A 244 15.79 32.33 6.45
C ALA A 244 14.27 32.18 6.64
N GLU A 245 13.78 30.96 6.94
CA GLU A 245 12.37 30.69 7.24
C GLU A 245 11.39 31.13 6.16
N TRP A 246 11.80 31.08 4.89
CA TRP A 246 10.89 31.30 3.77
C TRP A 246 9.78 30.24 3.72
N PRO A 247 8.58 30.57 3.18
CA PRO A 247 7.53 29.59 2.97
C PRO A 247 8.03 28.40 2.18
N ARG A 248 7.83 27.20 2.73
CA ARG A 248 8.37 25.94 2.24
C ARG A 248 7.37 25.18 1.40
N PHE A 249 7.83 24.20 0.65
CA PHE A 249 6.98 23.34 -0.16
C PHE A 249 5.74 22.82 0.60
N GLY A 250 4.57 22.95 -0.02
CA GLY A 250 3.28 22.54 0.58
C GLY A 250 2.65 23.57 1.52
N GLU A 251 3.37 24.62 1.92
CA GLU A 251 2.80 25.73 2.69
C GLU A 251 2.10 26.74 1.76
N ASP A 252 1.23 27.54 2.37
CA ASP A 252 0.53 28.61 1.65
C ASP A 252 1.53 29.63 1.11
N ASP A 253 1.25 30.12 -0.11
CA ASP A 253 2.09 31.09 -0.82
C ASP A 253 3.55 30.74 -1.09
N ALA A 254 3.98 29.51 -0.82
CA ALA A 254 5.33 29.05 -1.14
C ALA A 254 5.58 29.05 -2.66
N LYS A 255 6.70 29.63 -3.07
CA LYS A 255 7.10 29.79 -4.48
C LYS A 255 8.31 28.96 -4.87
N GLY A 256 8.93 28.28 -3.88
CA GLY A 256 10.09 27.46 -4.05
C GLY A 256 11.43 28.19 -3.89
N TRP A 257 12.46 27.45 -3.51
CA TRP A 257 13.79 27.97 -3.21
C TRP A 257 14.38 28.87 -4.30
N SER A 258 14.27 28.51 -5.57
CA SER A 258 14.82 29.31 -6.70
C SER A 258 14.19 30.71 -6.81
N TYR A 259 12.95 30.91 -6.35
CA TYR A 259 12.29 32.20 -6.35
C TYR A 259 12.87 33.16 -5.29
N TYR A 260 13.17 32.64 -4.12
CA TYR A 260 13.69 33.43 -3.01
C TYR A 260 15.19 33.71 -3.09
N PHE A 261 15.92 32.95 -3.87
CA PHE A 261 17.38 32.99 -3.95
C PHE A 261 17.93 34.35 -4.42
N ASP A 262 17.20 35.04 -5.31
CA ASP A 262 17.65 36.31 -5.92
C ASP A 262 16.86 37.53 -5.38
N GLN A 263 16.10 37.39 -4.30
CA GLN A 263 15.22 38.45 -3.82
C GLN A 263 15.41 38.72 -2.31
N ASP A 264 15.70 39.99 -1.96
CA ASP A 264 15.60 40.48 -0.58
C ASP A 264 14.11 40.75 -0.28
N ILE A 265 13.37 39.73 0.10
CA ILE A 265 11.93 39.85 0.45
C ILE A 265 11.82 39.77 1.97
N GLU A 266 11.16 40.78 2.58
CA GLU A 266 10.77 40.75 3.99
C GLU A 266 9.67 39.71 4.20
N ILE A 267 9.77 38.90 5.28
CA ILE A 267 8.81 37.84 5.64
C ILE A 267 7.50 38.46 6.05
N VAL A 268 6.41 38.09 5.41
CA VAL A 268 5.07 38.42 5.84
C VAL A 268 4.63 37.45 6.93
N GLU A 269 4.44 37.95 8.14
CA GLU A 269 3.98 37.13 9.27
C GLU A 269 2.61 36.51 8.98
N SER A 270 2.55 35.17 8.96
CA SER A 270 1.29 34.41 8.90
C SER A 270 0.96 33.96 10.33
N SER A 271 -0.02 34.55 10.94
CA SER A 271 -0.50 34.18 12.28
C SER A 271 -1.56 33.08 12.19
N ALA A 272 -1.22 31.84 12.44
CA ALA A 272 -2.18 30.80 12.70
C ALA A 272 -2.49 30.75 14.22
N ASP A 273 -3.69 31.19 14.61
CA ASP A 273 -4.15 31.21 16.01
C ASP A 273 -4.45 29.77 16.50
N VAL A 274 -3.55 29.20 17.26
CA VAL A 274 -3.68 27.87 17.89
C VAL A 274 -4.55 27.91 19.16
N SER A 275 -4.67 29.09 19.79
CA SER A 275 -5.39 29.28 21.07
C SER A 275 -6.88 28.94 21.03
N ASN A 276 -7.50 28.93 19.84
CA ASN A 276 -8.93 28.61 19.69
C ASN A 276 -9.24 27.11 19.66
N LEU A 277 -8.22 26.24 19.53
CA LEU A 277 -8.42 24.79 19.41
C LEU A 277 -8.88 24.15 20.73
N LEU A 278 -8.41 24.65 21.86
CA LEU A 278 -8.77 24.14 23.19
C LEU A 278 -10.17 24.58 23.65
N ALA A 279 -10.66 25.70 23.13
CA ALA A 279 -11.98 26.24 23.53
C ALA A 279 -13.15 25.32 23.16
N ASN A 280 -12.95 24.40 22.22
CA ASN A 280 -13.98 23.46 21.76
C ASN A 280 -13.97 22.10 22.49
N LEU A 281 -13.08 21.90 23.48
CA LEU A 281 -13.07 20.68 24.24
C LEU A 281 -14.26 20.65 25.23
N SER A 282 -15.12 19.64 25.09
CA SER A 282 -16.26 19.43 25.98
C SER A 282 -15.78 19.28 27.43
N SER A 283 -16.47 19.95 28.36
CA SER A 283 -16.17 19.91 29.79
C SER A 283 -16.41 18.54 30.46
N GLU A 284 -17.03 17.59 29.74
CA GLU A 284 -17.38 16.28 30.22
C GLU A 284 -16.25 15.27 30.01
N GLY A 285 -15.95 14.43 30.99
CA GLY A 285 -14.97 13.33 30.92
C GLY A 285 -13.88 13.41 32.00
N ASP A 286 -13.18 12.29 32.20
CA ASP A 286 -12.01 12.18 33.05
C ASP A 286 -10.83 12.99 32.52
N MET A 287 -9.88 13.37 33.36
CA MET A 287 -8.70 14.14 33.01
C MET A 287 -7.88 13.48 31.86
N TYR A 288 -7.67 12.18 31.93
CA TYR A 288 -6.93 11.45 30.89
C TYR A 288 -7.67 11.38 29.55
N ASP A 289 -9.01 11.31 29.54
CA ASP A 289 -9.80 11.33 28.31
C ASP A 289 -9.73 12.73 27.64
N LYS A 290 -9.82 13.79 28.46
CA LYS A 290 -9.65 15.17 27.97
C LYS A 290 -8.27 15.41 27.42
N TRP A 291 -7.25 14.96 28.13
CA TRP A 291 -5.87 15.03 27.69
C TRP A 291 -5.65 14.28 26.36
N ALA A 292 -6.19 13.07 26.25
CA ALA A 292 -6.05 12.27 25.03
C ALA A 292 -6.74 12.93 23.82
N LYS A 293 -7.87 13.61 24.02
CA LYS A 293 -8.54 14.39 22.98
C LYS A 293 -7.71 15.61 22.58
N ALA A 294 -7.16 16.34 23.55
CA ALA A 294 -6.26 17.45 23.29
C ALA A 294 -5.02 17.01 22.52
N GLU A 295 -4.39 15.93 22.95
CA GLU A 295 -3.20 15.37 22.30
C GLU A 295 -3.44 15.01 20.82
N VAL A 296 -4.61 14.41 20.50
CA VAL A 296 -4.99 14.14 19.12
C VAL A 296 -5.18 15.42 18.31
N LEU A 297 -5.80 16.42 18.91
CA LEU A 297 -6.03 17.69 18.26
C LEU A 297 -4.71 18.42 17.94
N TYR A 298 -3.77 18.46 18.89
CA TYR A 298 -2.43 19.01 18.65
C TYR A 298 -1.65 18.16 17.63
N ASN A 299 -1.79 16.84 17.65
CA ASN A 299 -1.12 15.96 16.70
C ASN A 299 -1.68 16.07 15.27
N SER A 300 -2.87 16.65 15.08
CA SER A 300 -3.44 16.92 13.76
C SER A 300 -2.76 18.09 13.03
N GLN A 301 -2.00 18.92 13.75
CA GLN A 301 -1.18 19.97 13.16
C GLN A 301 0.14 19.37 12.67
N LEU A 302 0.23 19.11 11.39
CA LEU A 302 1.28 18.27 10.80
C LEU A 302 2.53 19.08 10.39
N LEU A 303 2.36 20.35 10.01
CA LEU A 303 3.44 21.17 9.46
C LEU A 303 4.33 21.78 10.55
N PRO A 304 5.63 21.95 10.28
CA PRO A 304 6.53 22.69 11.16
C PRO A 304 6.11 24.16 11.25
N THR A 305 6.46 24.79 12.35
CA THR A 305 6.16 26.22 12.62
C THR A 305 7.42 27.05 12.45
N HIS A 306 7.26 28.28 11.95
CA HIS A 306 8.36 29.24 11.82
C HIS A 306 8.67 29.95 13.14
N SER A 307 9.93 30.33 13.36
CA SER A 307 10.39 30.93 14.63
C SER A 307 9.80 32.32 14.89
N SER A 308 9.38 33.03 13.83
CA SER A 308 8.67 34.32 13.95
C SER A 308 7.36 34.22 14.74
N ASN A 309 6.76 33.01 14.83
CA ASN A 309 5.53 32.75 15.55
C ASN A 309 5.75 32.30 17.02
N VAL A 310 6.99 32.31 17.52
CA VAL A 310 7.37 31.74 18.84
C VAL A 310 6.72 32.48 20.03
N SER A 311 6.37 33.77 19.92
CA SER A 311 5.77 34.52 21.00
C SER A 311 4.45 33.95 21.55
N ASN A 312 3.80 33.05 20.81
CA ASN A 312 2.54 32.39 21.16
C ASN A 312 2.65 30.84 21.12
N LEU A 313 3.85 30.29 20.95
CA LEU A 313 4.03 28.84 20.82
C LEU A 313 4.07 28.15 22.19
N GLU A 314 3.06 27.33 22.44
CA GLU A 314 3.01 26.44 23.60
C GLU A 314 4.00 25.25 23.47
N ASP A 315 4.41 24.89 22.25
CA ASP A 315 5.34 23.77 21.95
C ASP A 315 6.47 24.25 21.04
N PRO A 316 7.65 24.60 21.62
CA PRO A 316 8.82 25.07 20.86
C PRO A 316 9.43 24.00 19.95
N TYR A 317 9.15 22.71 20.22
CA TYR A 317 9.67 21.59 19.41
C TYR A 317 8.95 21.45 18.06
N ARG A 318 8.01 22.30 17.73
CA ARG A 318 7.41 22.38 16.39
C ARG A 318 8.32 23.09 15.37
N ILE A 319 9.34 23.81 15.85
CA ILE A 319 10.37 24.38 15.01
C ILE A 319 11.36 23.27 14.67
N VAL A 320 11.60 23.06 13.38
CA VAL A 320 12.55 22.06 12.89
C VAL A 320 13.79 22.77 12.36
N LEU A 321 14.93 22.51 13.00
CA LEU A 321 16.22 23.07 12.63
C LEU A 321 16.79 22.36 11.39
N PHE A 322 17.71 23.01 10.70
CA PHE A 322 18.33 22.40 9.51
C PHE A 322 19.11 21.12 9.85
N ASP A 323 19.79 21.09 10.99
CA ASP A 323 20.53 19.90 11.46
C ASP A 323 19.62 18.67 11.63
N ASP A 324 18.33 18.87 11.97
CA ASP A 324 17.38 17.78 12.14
C ASP A 324 17.04 17.06 10.83
N ILE A 325 17.21 17.73 9.68
CA ILE A 325 16.82 17.22 8.36
C ILE A 325 18.00 16.93 7.44
N ARG A 326 19.15 17.60 7.68
CA ARG A 326 20.34 17.52 6.82
C ARG A 326 20.80 16.09 6.53
N THR A 327 20.75 15.23 7.53
CA THR A 327 21.17 13.83 7.44
C THR A 327 20.29 12.98 6.54
N PHE A 328 19.05 13.39 6.30
CA PHE A 328 18.09 12.72 5.43
C PHE A 328 18.15 13.13 3.95
N LEU A 329 18.88 14.21 3.63
CA LEU A 329 18.95 14.71 2.25
C LEU A 329 19.89 13.86 1.40
N PHE A 330 19.53 13.61 0.14
CA PHE A 330 20.33 12.85 -0.83
C PHE A 330 20.12 13.38 -2.25
N ASP A 331 21.01 13.00 -3.17
CA ASP A 331 20.95 13.40 -4.57
C ASP A 331 20.19 12.38 -5.41
N LEU A 332 19.45 12.86 -6.40
CA LEU A 332 18.76 12.07 -7.42
C LEU A 332 19.17 12.57 -8.80
N THR A 333 19.66 11.66 -9.63
CA THR A 333 20.10 11.97 -10.98
C THR A 333 19.16 11.50 -12.07
N SER A 334 18.38 10.44 -11.79
CA SER A 334 17.42 9.89 -12.74
C SER A 334 16.10 10.65 -12.69
N HIS A 335 15.60 11.05 -13.88
CA HIS A 335 14.27 11.65 -13.99
C HIS A 335 13.17 10.72 -13.46
N GLN A 336 13.33 9.41 -13.67
CA GLN A 336 12.38 8.42 -13.16
C GLN A 336 12.34 8.41 -11.63
N SER A 337 13.49 8.44 -10.95
CA SER A 337 13.57 8.49 -9.49
C SER A 337 12.99 9.81 -8.93
N CYS A 338 13.20 10.93 -9.63
CA CYS A 338 12.57 12.20 -9.26
C CYS A 338 11.04 12.11 -9.31
N ILE A 339 10.46 11.48 -10.32
CA ILE A 339 9.01 11.26 -10.40
C ILE A 339 8.54 10.27 -9.32
N GLU A 340 9.30 9.19 -9.06
CA GLU A 340 9.01 8.25 -7.97
C GLU A 340 9.05 8.94 -6.60
N LEU A 341 9.93 9.90 -6.38
CA LEU A 341 9.96 10.73 -5.16
C LEU A 341 8.66 11.53 -4.96
N ILE A 342 8.10 12.10 -6.04
CA ILE A 342 6.82 12.81 -5.97
C ILE A 342 5.70 11.85 -5.59
N TYR A 343 5.62 10.67 -6.21
CA TYR A 343 4.60 9.69 -5.83
C TYR A 343 4.76 9.19 -4.40
N ALA A 344 5.99 9.04 -3.91
CA ALA A 344 6.27 8.70 -2.52
C ALA A 344 5.82 9.80 -1.55
N CYS A 345 6.05 11.07 -1.90
CA CYS A 345 5.54 12.22 -1.15
C CYS A 345 4.00 12.25 -1.12
N LEU A 346 3.35 12.06 -2.27
CA LEU A 346 1.90 12.00 -2.36
C LEU A 346 1.32 10.83 -1.55
N ALA A 347 1.97 9.66 -1.58
CA ALA A 347 1.57 8.52 -0.76
C ALA A 347 1.69 8.81 0.74
N PHE A 348 2.73 9.57 1.15
CA PHE A 348 2.90 10.02 2.53
C PHE A 348 1.75 10.92 2.99
N THR A 349 1.25 11.81 2.13
CA THR A 349 0.10 12.68 2.42
C THR A 349 -1.25 11.97 2.33
N GLY A 350 -1.29 10.69 1.97
CA GLY A 350 -2.49 9.88 1.86
C GLY A 350 -2.98 9.63 0.43
N LEU A 351 -2.34 10.19 -0.59
CA LEU A 351 -2.65 9.95 -2.00
C LEU A 351 -1.85 8.78 -2.55
N THR A 352 -2.43 7.60 -2.54
CA THR A 352 -1.75 6.33 -2.85
C THR A 352 -1.70 5.99 -4.35
N TYR A 353 -1.77 6.97 -5.24
CA TYR A 353 -1.64 6.74 -6.68
C TYR A 353 -0.20 6.40 -7.05
N ASN A 354 0.02 5.26 -7.69
CA ASN A 354 1.33 4.85 -8.16
C ASN A 354 1.22 4.07 -9.49
N PRO A 355 1.27 4.76 -10.64
CA PRO A 355 1.04 4.17 -11.96
C PRO A 355 2.19 3.27 -12.44
N GLY A 356 3.31 3.23 -11.72
CA GLY A 356 4.50 2.45 -12.09
C GLY A 356 4.61 1.08 -11.42
N TYR A 357 3.77 0.76 -10.43
CA TYR A 357 3.89 -0.46 -9.64
C TYR A 357 2.64 -1.33 -9.71
N SER A 358 2.84 -2.64 -9.93
CA SER A 358 1.76 -3.62 -9.77
C SER A 358 1.47 -3.88 -8.29
N SER A 359 0.29 -4.40 -7.98
CA SER A 359 -0.10 -4.80 -6.63
C SER A 359 0.80 -5.90 -6.02
N SER A 360 1.59 -6.58 -6.85
CA SER A 360 2.57 -7.58 -6.43
C SER A 360 3.92 -6.98 -6.01
N ASN A 361 4.11 -5.67 -6.14
CA ASN A 361 5.37 -5.03 -5.75
C ASN A 361 5.56 -5.09 -4.22
N PRO A 362 6.68 -5.61 -3.72
CA PRO A 362 6.95 -5.71 -2.29
C PRO A 362 6.88 -4.36 -1.55
N MET A 363 7.21 -3.26 -2.21
CA MET A 363 7.15 -1.93 -1.62
C MET A 363 5.72 -1.51 -1.26
N ILE A 364 4.72 -1.93 -2.06
CA ILE A 364 3.30 -1.62 -1.79
C ILE A 364 2.79 -2.43 -0.58
N THR A 365 3.34 -3.62 -0.36
CA THR A 365 2.92 -4.51 0.74
C THR A 365 3.77 -4.37 2.00
N ASP A 366 4.72 -3.43 2.03
CA ASP A 366 5.55 -3.17 3.20
C ASP A 366 4.68 -2.65 4.36
N THR A 367 4.65 -3.41 5.45
CA THR A 367 3.84 -3.11 6.64
C THR A 367 4.25 -1.82 7.36
N PHE A 368 5.44 -1.33 7.13
CA PHE A 368 5.93 -0.08 7.72
C PHE A 368 5.52 1.17 6.92
N LEU A 369 5.11 1.00 5.64
CA LEU A 369 4.76 2.11 4.76
C LEU A 369 3.24 2.27 4.58
N TYR A 370 2.56 1.22 4.14
CA TYR A 370 1.17 1.29 3.66
C TYR A 370 0.17 0.68 4.64
N ASN A 371 0.36 0.93 5.91
CA ASN A 371 -0.40 0.30 6.98
C ASN A 371 -1.48 1.24 7.58
N LYS A 372 -1.97 2.20 6.79
CA LYS A 372 -2.96 3.18 7.26
C LYS A 372 -4.37 2.67 6.97
N LEU A 373 -5.13 2.46 8.02
CA LEU A 373 -6.58 2.27 7.94
C LEU A 373 -7.27 3.62 7.87
N SER A 374 -8.43 3.70 7.22
CA SER A 374 -9.25 4.90 7.29
C SER A 374 -9.71 5.15 8.74
N ASN A 375 -9.81 6.40 9.15
CA ASN A 375 -10.24 6.77 10.50
C ASN A 375 -11.62 6.19 10.84
N GLU A 376 -12.55 6.16 9.89
CA GLU A 376 -13.85 5.52 10.07
C GLU A 376 -13.75 4.00 10.29
N SER A 377 -12.81 3.32 9.64
CA SER A 377 -12.58 1.89 9.86
C SER A 377 -12.05 1.61 11.26
N ILE A 378 -11.30 2.55 11.84
CA ILE A 378 -10.73 2.44 13.19
C ILE A 378 -11.82 2.67 14.24
N GLU A 379 -12.68 3.68 14.06
CA GLU A 379 -13.70 4.05 15.05
C GLU A 379 -14.97 3.23 14.94
N ASN A 380 -15.41 3.00 13.72
CA ASN A 380 -16.56 2.16 13.43
C ASN A 380 -16.07 0.94 12.66
N ILE A 381 -16.21 -0.26 13.22
CA ILE A 381 -16.07 -1.48 12.44
C ILE A 381 -17.31 -1.59 11.50
N SER A 382 -17.79 -0.48 10.98
CA SER A 382 -19.00 -0.36 10.17
C SER A 382 -18.79 -0.88 8.73
N PHE A 383 -17.54 -0.98 8.28
CA PHE A 383 -17.23 -1.68 7.04
C PHE A 383 -17.56 -3.18 7.13
N TRP A 384 -17.74 -3.71 8.32
CA TRP A 384 -18.34 -5.00 8.58
C TRP A 384 -19.88 -4.89 8.56
N SER A 385 -20.44 -4.35 7.49
CA SER A 385 -21.88 -4.17 7.37
C SER A 385 -22.62 -5.49 7.57
N THR A 386 -23.53 -5.52 8.54
CA THR A 386 -24.46 -6.62 8.75
C THR A 386 -25.61 -6.60 7.74
N ASP A 387 -25.76 -5.52 6.99
CA ASP A 387 -26.83 -5.34 6.04
C ASP A 387 -26.51 -5.98 4.70
N ARG A 388 -27.05 -7.18 4.48
CA ARG A 388 -26.88 -7.98 3.26
C ARG A 388 -27.59 -7.38 2.04
N SER A 389 -28.42 -6.36 2.23
CA SER A 389 -29.16 -5.70 1.15
C SER A 389 -28.31 -4.66 0.40
N VAL A 390 -27.20 -4.21 0.96
CA VAL A 390 -26.31 -3.23 0.34
C VAL A 390 -25.38 -3.92 -0.66
N THR A 391 -25.90 -4.12 -1.86
CA THR A 391 -25.21 -4.80 -2.97
C THR A 391 -24.14 -3.94 -3.66
N ARG A 392 -23.82 -2.74 -3.18
CA ARG A 392 -23.13 -1.75 -4.03
C ARG A 392 -21.68 -1.43 -3.70
N THR A 393 -21.25 -1.59 -2.47
CA THR A 393 -19.87 -1.21 -2.13
C THR A 393 -19.30 -2.17 -1.10
N PHE A 394 -18.40 -3.00 -1.56
CA PHE A 394 -17.47 -3.66 -0.66
C PHE A 394 -16.48 -2.59 -0.21
N ILE A 395 -16.65 -2.09 0.99
CA ILE A 395 -15.70 -1.15 1.59
C ILE A 395 -14.55 -1.99 2.12
N TYR A 396 -13.46 -1.98 1.38
CA TYR A 396 -12.25 -2.64 1.80
C TYR A 396 -11.56 -1.79 2.90
N PRO A 397 -11.10 -2.38 4.01
CA PRO A 397 -10.51 -1.62 5.11
C PRO A 397 -9.16 -0.98 4.75
N ILE A 398 -8.57 -1.41 3.64
CA ILE A 398 -7.31 -0.92 3.15
C ILE A 398 -7.56 -0.19 1.84
N LYS A 399 -6.95 0.97 1.66
CA LYS A 399 -7.10 1.77 0.45
C LYS A 399 -6.71 0.96 -0.78
N ALA A 400 -7.62 0.91 -1.75
CA ALA A 400 -7.29 0.44 -3.09
C ALA A 400 -6.48 1.52 -3.81
N PHE A 401 -5.45 1.09 -4.53
CA PHE A 401 -4.61 2.01 -5.29
C PHE A 401 -5.17 2.19 -6.70
N PRO A 402 -5.60 3.39 -7.11
CA PRO A 402 -5.88 3.64 -8.52
C PRO A 402 -4.56 3.54 -9.29
N GLN A 403 -4.53 2.66 -10.29
CA GLN A 403 -3.30 2.29 -10.98
C GLN A 403 -3.21 2.88 -12.39
N ASP A 404 -4.34 3.24 -13.00
CA ASP A 404 -4.37 3.77 -14.36
C ASP A 404 -5.28 5.01 -14.49
N ASN A 405 -5.19 5.69 -15.63
CA ASN A 405 -5.94 6.90 -15.93
C ASN A 405 -7.47 6.69 -16.00
N VAL A 406 -7.92 5.45 -16.20
CA VAL A 406 -9.35 5.12 -16.28
C VAL A 406 -9.93 4.92 -14.89
N THR A 407 -9.13 4.39 -13.97
CA THR A 407 -9.54 4.16 -12.57
C THR A 407 -9.38 5.39 -11.68
N LEU A 408 -8.63 6.39 -12.12
CA LEU A 408 -8.38 7.62 -11.36
C LEU A 408 -9.65 8.46 -11.14
N PHE A 409 -10.60 8.39 -12.09
CA PHE A 409 -11.90 9.03 -11.98
C PHE A 409 -12.96 7.98 -11.70
N ASN A 410 -13.67 8.15 -10.58
CA ASN A 410 -14.66 7.20 -10.11
C ASN A 410 -15.84 7.06 -11.09
N SER A 411 -16.20 5.84 -11.45
CA SER A 411 -17.39 5.54 -12.26
C SER A 411 -18.43 4.84 -11.38
N GLN A 412 -19.64 5.35 -11.37
CA GLN A 412 -20.79 4.74 -10.63
C GLN A 412 -21.14 3.33 -11.15
N THR A 413 -20.69 2.98 -12.35
CA THR A 413 -20.98 1.71 -13.00
C THR A 413 -19.93 0.63 -12.77
N TRP A 414 -18.83 0.97 -12.11
CA TRP A 414 -17.73 0.09 -11.78
C TRP A 414 -17.41 0.16 -10.27
N PHE A 415 -16.59 -0.75 -9.78
CA PHE A 415 -16.15 -0.75 -8.38
C PHE A 415 -15.46 0.56 -8.05
N SER A 416 -15.94 1.22 -7.02
CA SER A 416 -15.34 2.43 -6.49
C SER A 416 -14.02 2.07 -5.79
N ILE A 417 -12.92 2.65 -6.28
CA ILE A 417 -11.58 2.48 -5.70
C ILE A 417 -11.33 3.53 -4.63
N CYS A 418 -11.85 4.74 -4.86
CA CYS A 418 -11.79 5.83 -3.89
C CYS A 418 -13.21 6.11 -3.40
N ASN A 419 -13.44 5.88 -2.12
CA ASN A 419 -14.68 6.30 -1.46
C ASN A 419 -14.51 7.73 -0.93
N ASP A 420 -15.62 8.43 -0.67
CA ASP A 420 -15.60 9.75 -0.04
C ASP A 420 -14.85 9.73 1.31
N VAL A 421 -14.86 8.60 1.99
CA VAL A 421 -14.13 8.35 3.24
C VAL A 421 -12.61 8.41 3.06
N ASP A 422 -12.09 7.96 1.91
CA ASP A 422 -10.65 7.98 1.63
C ASP A 422 -10.09 9.39 1.47
N ILE A 423 -10.95 10.35 1.12
CA ILE A 423 -10.59 11.78 0.99
C ILE A 423 -10.34 12.40 2.36
N LEU A 424 -11.05 11.95 3.39
CA LEU A 424 -10.92 12.48 4.76
C LEU A 424 -9.54 12.20 5.38
N ASP A 425 -8.84 11.19 4.89
CA ASP A 425 -7.51 10.80 5.38
C ASP A 425 -6.36 11.49 4.63
N VAL A 426 -6.67 12.30 3.62
CA VAL A 426 -5.67 13.05 2.84
C VAL A 426 -5.42 14.40 3.49
N ASP A 427 -4.16 14.80 3.63
CA ASP A 427 -3.83 16.19 3.92
C ASP A 427 -4.10 17.05 2.68
N MET A 428 -5.35 17.53 2.58
CA MET A 428 -5.85 18.25 1.40
C MET A 428 -5.14 19.58 1.19
N SER A 429 -4.82 20.32 2.25
CA SER A 429 -4.18 21.63 2.14
C SER A 429 -2.77 21.49 1.59
N PHE A 430 -1.97 20.65 2.23
CA PHE A 430 -0.62 20.36 1.76
C PHE A 430 -0.58 19.79 0.36
N SER A 431 -1.43 18.79 0.07
CA SER A 431 -1.45 18.13 -1.25
C SER A 431 -1.85 19.07 -2.38
N ARG A 432 -2.83 19.95 -2.17
CA ARG A 432 -3.23 20.94 -3.18
C ARG A 432 -2.14 21.96 -3.42
N ASN A 433 -1.51 22.47 -2.37
CA ASN A 433 -0.38 23.40 -2.47
C ASN A 433 0.81 22.75 -3.18
N ALA A 434 1.15 21.52 -2.83
CA ALA A 434 2.20 20.74 -3.46
C ALA A 434 1.98 20.61 -4.99
N PHE A 435 0.78 20.21 -5.43
CA PHE A 435 0.46 20.15 -6.85
C PHE A 435 0.47 21.51 -7.54
N TYR A 436 0.07 22.58 -6.83
CA TYR A 436 0.09 23.91 -7.37
C TYR A 436 1.53 24.39 -7.64
N GLN A 437 2.43 24.10 -6.73
CA GLN A 437 3.85 24.44 -6.80
C GLN A 437 4.57 23.60 -7.85
N LEU A 438 4.37 22.29 -7.89
CA LEU A 438 4.99 21.37 -8.86
C LEU A 438 4.58 21.62 -10.33
N ARG A 439 3.43 22.27 -10.57
CA ARG A 439 2.88 22.48 -11.94
C ARG A 439 3.80 23.19 -12.92
N GLN A 440 4.74 23.97 -12.44
CA GLN A 440 5.65 24.75 -13.30
C GLN A 440 6.92 23.98 -13.67
N ILE A 441 7.28 23.01 -12.87
CA ILE A 441 8.56 22.30 -12.94
C ILE A 441 8.35 20.91 -13.54
N VAL A 442 7.29 20.23 -13.12
CA VAL A 442 7.01 18.85 -13.52
C VAL A 442 6.00 18.84 -14.66
N ASN A 443 6.46 18.42 -15.84
CA ASN A 443 5.60 18.28 -17.03
C ASN A 443 5.17 16.82 -17.26
N ASP A 444 4.87 16.09 -16.19
CA ASP A 444 4.37 14.71 -16.29
C ASP A 444 2.84 14.70 -16.43
N THR A 445 2.34 13.88 -17.35
CA THR A 445 0.90 13.80 -17.64
C THR A 445 0.12 13.10 -16.53
N GLU A 446 0.71 12.08 -15.92
CA GLU A 446 0.07 11.32 -14.83
C GLU A 446 -0.11 12.20 -13.58
N ILE A 447 0.91 12.99 -13.25
CA ILE A 447 0.84 13.94 -12.12
C ILE A 447 -0.22 15.03 -12.39
N LYS A 448 -0.33 15.51 -13.65
CA LYS A 448 -1.38 16.46 -14.04
C LYS A 448 -2.78 15.84 -13.85
N LEU A 449 -2.97 14.58 -14.22
CA LEU A 449 -4.24 13.88 -14.06
C LEU A 449 -4.55 13.61 -12.59
N CYS A 450 -3.56 13.22 -11.79
CA CYS A 450 -3.71 13.04 -10.35
C CYS A 450 -4.16 14.35 -9.67
N ARG A 451 -3.52 15.47 -10.03
CA ARG A 451 -3.95 16.79 -9.59
C ARG A 451 -5.40 17.12 -9.97
N LEU A 452 -5.78 16.82 -11.21
CA LEU A 452 -7.13 17.06 -11.71
C LEU A 452 -8.15 16.23 -10.94
N SER A 453 -7.85 14.96 -10.68
CA SER A 453 -8.70 14.07 -9.90
C SER A 453 -8.87 14.56 -8.46
N LEU A 454 -7.78 14.97 -7.80
CA LEU A 454 -7.82 15.52 -6.45
C LEU A 454 -8.67 16.79 -6.36
N GLU A 455 -8.45 17.73 -7.27
CA GLU A 455 -9.19 18.99 -7.31
C GLU A 455 -10.69 18.77 -7.62
N TYR A 456 -11.01 17.80 -8.47
CA TYR A 456 -12.39 17.39 -8.74
C TYR A 456 -13.05 16.77 -7.49
N LEU A 457 -12.34 15.95 -6.75
CA LEU A 457 -12.85 15.34 -5.51
C LEU A 457 -13.06 16.37 -4.40
N TYR A 458 -12.21 17.41 -4.36
CA TYR A 458 -12.37 18.51 -3.41
C TYR A 458 -13.56 19.43 -3.76
N ASP A 459 -13.63 19.88 -5.00
CA ASP A 459 -14.73 20.68 -5.56
C ASP A 459 -14.87 20.42 -7.07
N ALA A 460 -16.02 19.89 -7.47
CA ALA A 460 -16.31 19.57 -8.85
C ALA A 460 -16.27 20.77 -9.80
N SER A 461 -16.58 21.99 -9.32
CA SER A 461 -16.54 23.20 -10.11
C SER A 461 -15.10 23.67 -10.35
N SER A 462 -14.27 23.61 -9.33
CA SER A 462 -12.84 23.90 -9.38
C SER A 462 -12.12 22.90 -10.30
N GLY A 463 -12.43 21.60 -10.18
CA GLY A 463 -11.89 20.55 -11.05
C GLY A 463 -12.20 20.80 -12.54
N ARG A 464 -13.43 21.17 -12.90
CA ARG A 464 -13.79 21.55 -14.27
C ARG A 464 -13.04 22.78 -14.80
N ASN A 465 -12.89 23.81 -13.97
CA ASN A 465 -12.15 25.01 -14.34
C ASN A 465 -10.65 24.69 -14.54
N LEU A 466 -10.10 23.85 -13.67
CA LEU A 466 -8.73 23.38 -13.77
C LEU A 466 -8.52 22.59 -15.07
N ALA A 467 -9.40 21.65 -15.41
CA ALA A 467 -9.33 20.86 -16.64
C ALA A 467 -9.31 21.76 -17.88
N LYS A 468 -10.23 22.75 -17.96
CA LYS A 468 -10.26 23.74 -19.04
C LYS A 468 -8.95 24.55 -19.13
N SER A 469 -8.39 24.95 -17.99
CA SER A 469 -7.15 25.70 -17.95
C SER A 469 -5.94 24.88 -18.39
N MET A 470 -5.90 23.58 -18.03
CA MET A 470 -4.86 22.65 -18.45
C MET A 470 -4.90 22.40 -19.96
N LEU A 471 -6.09 22.17 -20.53
CA LEU A 471 -6.26 21.99 -21.97
C LEU A 471 -5.90 23.23 -22.77
N LYS A 472 -6.16 24.44 -22.27
CA LYS A 472 -5.73 25.68 -22.95
C LYS A 472 -4.21 25.80 -23.03
N ARG A 473 -3.48 25.23 -22.06
CA ARG A 473 -2.00 25.26 -22.03
C ARG A 473 -1.37 24.16 -22.87
N ASP A 474 -2.00 22.98 -22.89
CA ASP A 474 -1.47 21.77 -23.52
C ASP A 474 -2.59 21.09 -24.33
N THR A 475 -2.90 21.70 -25.48
CA THR A 475 -4.01 21.26 -26.36
C THR A 475 -3.70 19.95 -27.08
N MET A 476 -2.43 19.56 -27.19
CA MET A 476 -2.00 18.35 -27.91
C MET A 476 -2.03 17.09 -27.03
N ASN A 477 -2.26 17.22 -25.75
CA ASN A 477 -2.23 16.10 -24.79
C ASN A 477 -3.60 15.40 -24.73
N LEU A 478 -3.73 14.26 -25.40
CA LEU A 478 -4.97 13.48 -25.46
C LEU A 478 -5.38 12.90 -24.10
N SER A 479 -4.44 12.63 -23.20
CA SER A 479 -4.76 12.17 -21.85
C SER A 479 -5.47 13.25 -21.04
N LEU A 480 -5.14 14.53 -21.23
CA LEU A 480 -5.85 15.64 -20.60
C LEU A 480 -7.26 15.84 -21.19
N TRP A 481 -7.45 15.62 -22.50
CA TRP A 481 -8.77 15.59 -23.11
C TRP A 481 -9.64 14.49 -22.46
N ASN A 482 -9.07 13.28 -22.32
CA ASN A 482 -9.73 12.19 -21.63
C ASN A 482 -10.06 12.56 -20.18
N GLY A 483 -9.10 13.11 -19.43
CA GLY A 483 -9.30 13.56 -18.04
C GLY A 483 -10.44 14.57 -17.91
N TYR A 484 -10.49 15.57 -18.78
CA TYR A 484 -11.59 16.54 -18.79
C TYR A 484 -12.95 15.89 -19.11
N ALA A 485 -12.99 15.02 -20.09
CA ALA A 485 -14.21 14.28 -20.41
C ALA A 485 -14.68 13.38 -19.25
N GLN A 486 -13.74 12.75 -18.52
CA GLN A 486 -14.07 11.96 -17.32
C GLN A 486 -14.62 12.84 -16.18
N VAL A 487 -14.05 14.02 -15.97
CA VAL A 487 -14.58 15.00 -14.99
C VAL A 487 -16.00 15.41 -15.32
N GLU A 488 -16.32 15.72 -16.59
CA GLU A 488 -17.69 16.05 -17.00
C GLU A 488 -18.63 14.84 -16.87
N LYS A 489 -18.15 13.63 -17.21
CA LYS A 489 -18.90 12.38 -17.01
C LYS A 489 -19.23 12.14 -15.54
N SER A 490 -18.25 12.25 -14.66
CA SER A 490 -18.40 12.05 -13.21
C SER A 490 -19.32 13.12 -12.58
N SER A 491 -19.37 14.31 -13.17
CA SER A 491 -20.32 15.37 -12.81
C SER A 491 -21.71 15.17 -13.40
N ASN A 492 -21.98 14.02 -14.02
CA ASN A 492 -23.23 13.67 -14.69
C ASN A 492 -23.59 14.55 -15.91
N ASN A 493 -22.62 15.27 -16.47
CA ASN A 493 -22.77 16.12 -17.66
C ASN A 493 -22.42 15.37 -18.94
N ILE A 494 -23.13 14.29 -19.23
CA ILE A 494 -22.84 13.38 -20.37
C ILE A 494 -22.82 14.12 -21.73
N SER A 495 -23.69 15.11 -21.91
CA SER A 495 -23.71 15.90 -23.15
C SER A 495 -22.44 16.70 -23.39
N GLU A 496 -21.88 17.30 -22.36
CA GLU A 496 -20.61 18.04 -22.43
C GLU A 496 -19.43 17.09 -22.59
N ALA A 497 -19.39 15.98 -21.85
CA ALA A 497 -18.38 14.94 -22.01
C ALA A 497 -18.31 14.44 -23.47
N ARG A 498 -19.48 14.21 -24.10
CA ARG A 498 -19.56 13.83 -25.53
C ARG A 498 -18.98 14.91 -26.46
N LYS A 499 -19.29 16.19 -26.23
CA LYS A 499 -18.71 17.29 -27.02
C LYS A 499 -17.19 17.34 -26.88
N VAL A 500 -16.67 17.11 -25.68
CA VAL A 500 -15.23 17.06 -25.41
C VAL A 500 -14.57 15.94 -26.19
N TYR A 501 -15.14 14.72 -26.16
CA TYR A 501 -14.61 13.58 -26.91
C TYR A 501 -14.66 13.82 -28.44
N LEU A 502 -15.77 14.33 -28.96
CA LEU A 502 -15.92 14.65 -30.39
C LEU A 502 -14.91 15.73 -30.81
N GLY A 503 -14.73 16.77 -30.00
CA GLY A 503 -13.73 17.81 -30.22
C GLY A 503 -12.32 17.24 -30.27
N ALA A 504 -11.98 16.35 -29.31
CA ALA A 504 -10.69 15.69 -29.27
C ALA A 504 -10.45 14.80 -30.52
N ILE A 505 -11.48 14.02 -30.93
CA ILE A 505 -11.41 13.15 -32.13
C ILE A 505 -11.23 13.98 -33.43
N THR A 506 -11.82 15.16 -33.51
CA THR A 506 -11.65 16.05 -34.66
C THR A 506 -10.23 16.61 -34.69
N GLN A 507 -9.69 17.00 -33.56
CA GLN A 507 -8.42 17.69 -33.50
C GLN A 507 -7.19 16.77 -33.53
N TYR A 508 -7.21 15.60 -32.87
CA TYR A 508 -6.01 14.78 -32.71
C TYR A 508 -5.40 14.34 -34.06
N ARG A 509 -6.20 14.24 -35.11
CA ARG A 509 -5.74 13.86 -36.45
C ARG A 509 -4.83 14.91 -37.10
N THR A 510 -4.91 16.15 -36.64
CA THR A 510 -4.00 17.23 -37.06
C THR A 510 -2.68 17.23 -36.29
N PHE A 511 -2.60 16.47 -35.19
CA PHE A 511 -1.41 16.42 -34.33
C PHE A 511 -0.29 15.59 -35.00
N LEU A 512 0.95 15.82 -34.57
CA LEU A 512 2.09 14.99 -34.94
C LEU A 512 1.90 13.55 -34.46
N GLU A 513 2.48 12.58 -35.13
CA GLU A 513 2.34 11.15 -34.89
C GLU A 513 2.63 10.77 -33.40
N GLN A 514 3.68 11.36 -32.82
CA GLN A 514 4.05 11.16 -31.41
C GLN A 514 2.92 11.49 -30.40
N TYR A 515 2.04 12.43 -30.70
CA TYR A 515 0.92 12.81 -29.85
C TYR A 515 -0.33 11.96 -30.13
N ARG A 516 -0.41 11.27 -31.26
CA ARG A 516 -1.52 10.39 -31.61
C ARG A 516 -1.45 9.02 -30.96
N VAL A 517 -0.30 8.64 -30.40
CA VAL A 517 -0.06 7.32 -29.81
C VAL A 517 -1.09 6.97 -28.73
N VAL A 518 -1.63 7.95 -28.00
CA VAL A 518 -2.63 7.78 -26.93
C VAL A 518 -4.08 7.77 -27.45
N ALA A 519 -4.33 7.90 -28.75
CA ALA A 519 -5.68 7.91 -29.33
C ALA A 519 -6.55 6.70 -28.95
N PRO A 520 -6.03 5.46 -28.82
CA PRO A 520 -6.82 4.32 -28.37
C PRO A 520 -7.47 4.50 -27.00
N LEU A 521 -6.80 5.15 -26.04
CA LEU A 521 -7.37 5.49 -24.74
C LEU A 521 -8.62 6.37 -24.87
N LEU A 522 -8.53 7.40 -25.74
CA LEU A 522 -9.65 8.33 -25.95
C LEU A 522 -10.89 7.62 -26.53
N HIS A 523 -10.67 6.80 -27.58
CA HIS A 523 -11.76 6.04 -28.21
C HIS A 523 -12.34 4.97 -27.27
N ARG A 524 -11.49 4.29 -26.50
CA ARG A 524 -11.92 3.34 -25.44
C ARG A 524 -12.86 4.04 -24.46
N SER A 525 -12.38 5.12 -23.83
CA SER A 525 -13.14 5.81 -22.78
C SER A 525 -14.46 6.39 -23.30
N PHE A 526 -14.46 6.89 -24.54
CA PHE A 526 -15.68 7.38 -25.19
C PHE A 526 -16.64 6.24 -25.50
N ALA A 527 -16.17 5.12 -26.05
CA ALA A 527 -17.00 3.96 -26.33
C ALA A 527 -17.58 3.36 -25.01
N GLU A 528 -16.78 3.23 -23.96
CA GLU A 528 -17.26 2.79 -22.63
C GLU A 528 -18.36 3.71 -22.11
N MET A 529 -18.23 5.03 -22.24
CA MET A 529 -19.25 5.99 -21.85
C MET A 529 -20.55 5.80 -22.63
N GLU A 530 -20.51 5.61 -23.95
CA GLU A 530 -21.72 5.42 -24.78
C GLU A 530 -22.37 4.05 -24.51
N ILE A 531 -21.57 3.01 -24.18
CA ILE A 531 -22.11 1.70 -23.74
C ILE A 531 -22.88 1.85 -22.43
N GLU A 532 -22.35 2.58 -21.46
CA GLU A 532 -23.02 2.85 -20.18
C GLU A 532 -24.35 3.61 -20.38
N GLN A 533 -24.46 4.40 -21.45
CA GLN A 533 -25.70 5.09 -21.84
C GLN A 533 -26.63 4.22 -22.70
N GLY A 534 -26.29 2.96 -22.94
CA GLY A 534 -27.07 2.04 -23.77
C GLY A 534 -26.99 2.26 -25.29
N ARG A 535 -26.05 3.13 -25.76
CA ARG A 535 -25.91 3.48 -27.18
C ARG A 535 -24.87 2.62 -27.88
N ASN A 536 -25.13 1.34 -27.98
CA ASN A 536 -24.20 0.36 -28.50
C ASN A 536 -23.79 0.61 -29.97
N LYS A 537 -24.69 1.09 -30.81
CA LYS A 537 -24.39 1.39 -32.22
C LYS A 537 -23.39 2.54 -32.34
N THR A 538 -23.57 3.60 -31.54
CA THR A 538 -22.65 4.72 -31.47
C THR A 538 -21.26 4.25 -30.99
N ALA A 539 -21.20 3.40 -29.97
CA ALA A 539 -19.95 2.84 -29.47
C ALA A 539 -19.20 2.03 -30.54
N ILE A 540 -19.89 1.21 -31.34
CA ILE A 540 -19.28 0.50 -32.45
C ILE A 540 -18.70 1.48 -33.47
N ASN A 541 -19.43 2.53 -33.83
CA ASN A 541 -18.96 3.55 -34.76
C ASN A 541 -17.74 4.30 -34.25
N ILE A 542 -17.66 4.58 -32.94
CA ILE A 542 -16.49 5.19 -32.31
C ILE A 542 -15.26 4.27 -32.43
N LEU A 543 -15.43 2.98 -32.17
CA LEU A 543 -14.34 2.00 -32.26
C LEU A 543 -13.85 1.83 -33.70
N ILE A 544 -14.75 1.85 -34.67
CA ILE A 544 -14.38 1.79 -36.12
C ILE A 544 -13.70 3.08 -36.54
N ASN A 545 -14.13 4.24 -36.07
CA ASN A 545 -13.52 5.53 -36.40
C ASN A 545 -12.01 5.59 -36.10
N LEU A 546 -11.55 4.89 -35.06
CA LEU A 546 -10.11 4.77 -34.77
C LEU A 546 -9.32 4.09 -35.90
N THR A 547 -9.97 3.20 -36.66
CA THR A 547 -9.33 2.40 -37.72
C THR A 547 -9.34 3.09 -39.08
N GLU A 548 -10.08 4.18 -39.23
CA GLU A 548 -10.21 4.94 -40.48
C GLU A 548 -9.26 6.15 -40.47
N GLU A 549 -8.35 6.23 -41.45
CA GLU A 549 -7.40 7.37 -41.58
C GLU A 549 -8.10 8.71 -41.80
N GLN A 550 -9.23 8.72 -42.52
CA GLN A 550 -10.02 9.92 -42.83
C GLN A 550 -11.41 9.93 -42.18
N GLY A 551 -11.60 9.22 -41.07
CA GLY A 551 -12.88 9.18 -40.41
C GLY A 551 -13.34 10.58 -39.95
N THR A 552 -14.54 11.00 -40.35
CA THR A 552 -15.16 12.25 -39.90
C THR A 552 -16.00 12.02 -38.65
N THR A 553 -16.26 13.08 -37.88
CA THR A 553 -17.19 13.00 -36.73
C THR A 553 -18.61 12.64 -37.13
N ASP A 554 -18.98 12.92 -38.41
CA ASP A 554 -20.28 12.56 -38.95
C ASP A 554 -20.49 11.04 -39.09
N SER A 555 -19.41 10.26 -39.13
CA SER A 555 -19.45 8.80 -39.08
C SER A 555 -19.83 8.24 -37.71
N ILE A 556 -19.77 9.07 -36.64
CA ILE A 556 -20.13 8.71 -35.28
C ILE A 556 -21.61 9.01 -35.05
N SER A 557 -22.49 8.24 -35.67
CA SER A 557 -23.93 8.38 -35.58
C SER A 557 -24.58 7.04 -35.20
N GLU A 558 -25.85 7.00 -34.87
CA GLU A 558 -26.58 5.76 -34.58
C GLU A 558 -26.90 4.89 -35.83
N SER A 559 -26.18 5.11 -36.92
CA SER A 559 -26.35 4.36 -38.16
C SER A 559 -25.79 2.94 -38.08
N ASP A 560 -26.37 2.02 -38.80
CA ASP A 560 -25.91 0.65 -38.92
C ASP A 560 -24.59 0.61 -39.69
N VAL A 561 -23.64 -0.20 -39.17
CA VAL A 561 -22.29 -0.32 -39.71
C VAL A 561 -22.26 -1.36 -40.84
N PRO A 562 -21.68 -1.02 -42.02
CA PRO A 562 -21.41 -2.01 -43.04
C PRO A 562 -20.43 -3.10 -42.58
N ILE A 563 -20.72 -4.36 -42.87
CA ILE A 563 -19.92 -5.53 -42.51
C ILE A 563 -18.47 -5.37 -43.01
N THR A 564 -18.26 -4.73 -44.15
CA THR A 564 -16.94 -4.47 -44.71
C THR A 564 -16.08 -3.57 -43.83
N LYS A 565 -16.66 -2.56 -43.20
CA LYS A 565 -15.94 -1.67 -42.23
C LYS A 565 -15.59 -2.45 -40.96
N LEU A 566 -16.49 -3.27 -40.47
CA LEU A 566 -16.25 -4.11 -39.29
C LEU A 566 -15.09 -5.10 -39.52
N LEU A 567 -15.04 -5.75 -40.70
CA LEU A 567 -13.96 -6.68 -41.04
C LEU A 567 -12.61 -5.96 -41.19
N ARG A 568 -12.60 -4.74 -41.73
CA ARG A 568 -11.38 -3.91 -41.79
C ARG A 568 -10.91 -3.52 -40.40
N ALA A 569 -11.83 -3.13 -39.52
CA ALA A 569 -11.52 -2.78 -38.14
C ALA A 569 -10.90 -3.95 -37.37
N ARG A 570 -11.48 -5.15 -37.48
CA ARG A 570 -10.93 -6.38 -36.90
C ARG A 570 -9.49 -6.64 -37.38
N LYS A 571 -9.25 -6.55 -38.66
CA LYS A 571 -7.92 -6.75 -39.22
C LYS A 571 -6.93 -5.70 -38.69
N TYR A 572 -7.35 -4.46 -38.61
CA TYR A 572 -6.52 -3.36 -38.08
C TYR A 572 -6.13 -3.62 -36.61
N TYR A 573 -7.08 -3.92 -35.74
CA TYR A 573 -6.81 -4.20 -34.32
C TYR A 573 -5.88 -5.40 -34.15
N ALA A 574 -6.14 -6.49 -34.85
CA ALA A 574 -5.28 -7.67 -34.80
C ALA A 574 -3.83 -7.35 -35.24
N GLN A 575 -3.67 -6.52 -36.27
CA GLN A 575 -2.35 -6.10 -36.74
C GLN A 575 -1.65 -5.19 -35.73
N GLN A 576 -2.36 -4.27 -35.07
CA GLN A 576 -1.77 -3.39 -34.06
C GLN A 576 -1.34 -4.18 -32.81
N ILE A 577 -2.16 -5.10 -32.33
CA ILE A 577 -1.80 -6.00 -31.24
C ILE A 577 -0.56 -6.83 -31.60
N ALA A 578 -0.52 -7.44 -32.78
CA ALA A 578 0.62 -8.22 -33.25
C ALA A 578 1.90 -7.38 -33.40
N ARG A 579 1.79 -6.10 -33.83
CA ARG A 579 2.92 -5.18 -33.92
C ARG A 579 3.51 -4.86 -32.55
N ILE A 580 2.66 -4.52 -31.57
CA ILE A 580 3.09 -4.09 -30.25
C ILE A 580 3.62 -5.27 -29.42
N THR A 581 3.16 -6.48 -29.73
CA THR A 581 3.66 -7.70 -29.10
C THR A 581 5.07 -8.11 -29.56
N THR A 582 5.69 -7.38 -30.50
CA THR A 582 7.09 -7.66 -30.90
C THR A 582 8.08 -7.25 -29.78
N PRO A 583 9.24 -7.96 -29.66
CA PRO A 583 10.22 -7.67 -28.60
C PRO A 583 10.84 -6.28 -28.61
N SER A 584 10.70 -5.55 -29.72
CA SER A 584 11.26 -4.20 -29.92
C SER A 584 10.32 -3.06 -29.54
N ALA A 585 9.13 -3.35 -29.02
CA ALA A 585 8.16 -2.32 -28.64
C ALA A 585 8.65 -1.47 -27.47
N SER A 586 8.47 -0.16 -27.57
CA SER A 586 8.78 0.78 -26.48
C SER A 586 7.80 0.63 -25.31
N GLN A 587 8.17 1.13 -24.13
CA GLN A 587 7.30 1.09 -22.94
C GLN A 587 5.98 1.85 -23.16
N ILE A 588 5.98 2.93 -23.96
CA ILE A 588 4.78 3.67 -24.34
C ILE A 588 3.87 2.84 -25.24
N GLU A 589 4.46 2.07 -26.16
CA GLU A 589 3.69 1.14 -27.00
C GLU A 589 3.09 -0.01 -26.19
N ALA A 590 3.78 -0.52 -25.19
CA ALA A 590 3.25 -1.56 -24.29
C ALA A 590 2.00 -1.08 -23.51
N ARG A 591 1.99 0.14 -23.00
CA ARG A 591 0.79 0.74 -22.38
C ARG A 591 -0.39 0.86 -23.36
N ASN A 592 -0.11 1.16 -24.61
CA ASN A 592 -1.15 1.25 -25.66
C ASN A 592 -1.70 -0.13 -26.07
N LEU A 593 -0.95 -1.22 -25.87
CA LEU A 593 -1.44 -2.58 -26.10
C LEU A 593 -2.74 -2.83 -25.35
N LEU A 594 -2.79 -2.42 -24.08
CA LEU A 594 -4.00 -2.52 -23.26
C LEU A 594 -5.19 -1.86 -23.94
N HIS A 595 -5.03 -0.61 -24.39
CA HIS A 595 -6.15 0.13 -24.97
C HIS A 595 -6.60 -0.44 -26.31
N TYR A 596 -5.69 -0.90 -27.17
CA TYR A 596 -6.04 -1.59 -28.42
C TYR A 596 -6.75 -2.93 -28.15
N CYS A 597 -6.26 -3.72 -27.17
CA CYS A 597 -6.89 -4.97 -26.78
C CYS A 597 -8.32 -4.75 -26.26
N VAL A 598 -8.51 -3.77 -25.39
CA VAL A 598 -9.85 -3.44 -24.85
C VAL A 598 -10.78 -2.91 -25.96
N CYS A 599 -10.30 -2.03 -26.85
CA CYS A 599 -11.11 -1.56 -27.97
C CYS A 599 -11.56 -2.72 -28.88
N TYR A 600 -10.65 -3.65 -29.17
CA TYR A 600 -10.98 -4.83 -29.97
C TYR A 600 -11.96 -5.74 -29.27
N ALA A 601 -11.75 -6.02 -28.00
CA ALA A 601 -12.65 -6.85 -27.20
C ALA A 601 -14.06 -6.22 -27.06
N LEU A 602 -14.16 -4.91 -26.88
CA LEU A 602 -15.42 -4.18 -26.88
C LEU A 602 -16.14 -4.28 -28.25
N LEU A 603 -15.39 -4.15 -29.33
CA LEU A 603 -15.92 -4.29 -30.68
C LEU A 603 -16.51 -5.69 -30.92
N GLU A 604 -15.80 -6.74 -30.51
CA GLU A 604 -16.27 -8.13 -30.61
C GLU A 604 -17.47 -8.40 -29.70
N CYS A 605 -17.45 -7.90 -28.48
CA CYS A 605 -18.54 -8.04 -27.53
C CYS A 605 -19.85 -7.41 -28.05
N LEU A 606 -19.76 -6.23 -28.66
CA LEU A 606 -20.92 -5.50 -29.20
C LEU A 606 -21.42 -6.06 -30.53
N SER A 607 -20.52 -6.59 -31.37
CA SER A 607 -20.82 -7.06 -32.74
C SER A 607 -21.15 -8.55 -32.82
N GLN A 608 -20.66 -9.34 -31.89
CA GLN A 608 -20.85 -10.80 -31.87
C GLN A 608 -21.34 -11.29 -30.50
N ASN A 609 -20.41 -11.64 -29.60
CA ASN A 609 -20.70 -12.15 -28.27
C ASN A 609 -19.50 -12.00 -27.31
N LEU A 610 -19.76 -12.26 -26.02
CA LEU A 610 -18.74 -12.22 -24.98
C LEU A 610 -17.59 -13.25 -25.19
N GLN A 611 -17.89 -14.41 -25.78
CA GLN A 611 -16.88 -15.46 -26.02
C GLN A 611 -15.79 -15.02 -26.99
N GLN A 612 -16.13 -14.27 -28.04
CA GLN A 612 -15.12 -13.73 -28.97
C GLN A 612 -14.30 -12.61 -28.31
N ALA A 613 -14.93 -11.77 -27.52
CA ALA A 613 -14.22 -10.75 -26.74
C ALA A 613 -13.26 -11.40 -25.73
N SER A 614 -13.67 -12.46 -25.03
CA SER A 614 -12.83 -13.21 -24.10
C SER A 614 -11.62 -13.82 -24.82
N LYS A 615 -11.79 -14.35 -26.02
CA LYS A 615 -10.69 -14.88 -26.82
C LYS A 615 -9.62 -13.85 -27.12
N VAL A 616 -9.98 -12.61 -27.40
CA VAL A 616 -9.01 -11.52 -27.63
C VAL A 616 -8.14 -11.29 -26.39
N PHE A 617 -8.75 -11.26 -25.19
CA PHE A 617 -8.00 -11.13 -23.96
C PHE A 617 -7.10 -12.33 -23.69
N GLU A 618 -7.63 -13.55 -23.84
CA GLU A 618 -6.89 -14.80 -23.63
C GLU A 618 -5.67 -14.90 -24.55
N ASP A 619 -5.83 -14.63 -25.84
CA ASP A 619 -4.73 -14.66 -26.80
C ASP A 619 -3.63 -13.66 -26.43
N THR A 620 -4.02 -12.45 -25.94
CA THR A 620 -3.06 -11.42 -25.50
C THR A 620 -2.37 -11.81 -24.19
N LEU A 621 -3.10 -12.36 -23.21
CA LEU A 621 -2.55 -12.81 -21.93
C LEU A 621 -1.59 -13.98 -22.12
N ASN A 622 -1.97 -14.98 -22.92
CA ASN A 622 -1.10 -16.12 -23.22
C ASN A 622 0.21 -15.67 -23.87
N TYR A 623 0.15 -14.64 -24.72
CA TYR A 623 1.34 -14.06 -25.32
C TYR A 623 2.26 -13.42 -24.25
N LEU A 624 1.70 -12.65 -23.31
CA LEU A 624 2.46 -12.05 -22.22
C LEU A 624 3.05 -13.11 -21.25
N GLU A 625 2.32 -14.19 -21.03
CA GLU A 625 2.79 -15.34 -20.24
C GLU A 625 4.03 -15.99 -20.86
N VAL A 626 4.05 -16.21 -22.16
CA VAL A 626 5.21 -16.77 -22.88
C VAL A 626 6.45 -15.88 -22.76
N ARG A 627 6.28 -14.57 -22.60
CA ARG A 627 7.40 -13.62 -22.42
C ARG A 627 7.92 -13.52 -20.98
N ASN A 628 7.36 -14.21 -20.02
CA ASN A 628 7.60 -14.02 -18.59
C ASN A 628 7.28 -12.59 -18.07
N ASP A 629 6.44 -11.87 -18.78
CA ASP A 629 5.97 -10.53 -18.42
C ASP A 629 4.70 -10.58 -17.53
N ASN A 630 4.47 -11.69 -16.84
CA ASN A 630 3.22 -12.00 -16.13
C ASN A 630 2.94 -11.10 -14.93
N VAL A 631 3.96 -10.46 -14.37
CA VAL A 631 3.87 -9.69 -13.10
C VAL A 631 3.94 -8.19 -13.34
N ASN A 632 3.84 -7.76 -14.61
CA ASN A 632 3.90 -6.36 -14.96
C ASN A 632 2.58 -5.61 -14.71
N VAL A 633 2.66 -4.29 -14.58
CA VAL A 633 1.52 -3.40 -14.37
C VAL A 633 0.52 -3.51 -15.53
N GLU A 634 1.02 -3.57 -16.76
CA GLU A 634 0.21 -3.67 -17.98
C GLU A 634 -0.63 -4.96 -17.99
N THR A 635 -0.06 -6.07 -17.52
CA THR A 635 -0.77 -7.35 -17.40
C THR A 635 -1.89 -7.26 -16.35
N GLU A 636 -1.63 -6.61 -15.22
CA GLU A 636 -2.62 -6.38 -14.19
C GLU A 636 -3.78 -5.52 -14.71
N TRP A 637 -3.50 -4.45 -15.44
CA TRP A 637 -4.52 -3.60 -16.07
C TRP A 637 -5.33 -4.34 -17.12
N LEU A 638 -4.69 -5.26 -17.87
CA LEU A 638 -5.38 -6.08 -18.84
C LEU A 638 -6.38 -7.01 -18.14
N TYR A 639 -5.98 -7.68 -17.06
CA TYR A 639 -6.89 -8.48 -16.23
C TYR A 639 -8.02 -7.63 -15.63
N MET A 640 -7.73 -6.43 -15.12
CA MET A 640 -8.75 -5.52 -14.60
C MET A 640 -9.78 -5.14 -15.67
N SER A 641 -9.34 -4.85 -16.90
CA SER A 641 -10.22 -4.49 -18.00
C SER A 641 -11.05 -5.68 -18.46
N TYR A 642 -10.46 -6.87 -18.48
CA TYR A 642 -11.16 -8.12 -18.81
C TYR A 642 -12.25 -8.46 -17.78
N VAL A 643 -11.91 -8.41 -16.51
CA VAL A 643 -12.85 -8.63 -15.40
C VAL A 643 -13.98 -7.60 -15.42
N LYS A 644 -13.65 -6.31 -15.67
CA LYS A 644 -14.64 -5.23 -15.82
C LYS A 644 -15.65 -5.55 -16.92
N LEU A 645 -15.18 -5.97 -18.09
CA LEU A 645 -16.05 -6.31 -19.22
C LEU A 645 -17.01 -7.47 -18.89
N ILE A 646 -16.49 -8.56 -18.30
CA ILE A 646 -17.31 -9.73 -17.93
C ILE A 646 -18.33 -9.32 -16.86
N HIS A 647 -17.91 -8.57 -15.83
CA HIS A 647 -18.79 -8.14 -14.74
C HIS A 647 -19.93 -7.26 -15.25
N GLN A 648 -19.66 -6.31 -16.17
CA GLN A 648 -20.68 -5.48 -16.79
C GLN A 648 -21.70 -6.30 -17.61
N GLN A 649 -21.22 -7.34 -18.31
CA GLN A 649 -22.12 -8.24 -19.07
C GLN A 649 -22.93 -9.15 -18.14
N SER A 650 -22.34 -9.63 -17.02
CA SER A 650 -23.06 -10.46 -16.05
C SER A 650 -24.17 -9.70 -15.30
N SER A 651 -24.03 -8.39 -15.19
CA SER A 651 -24.99 -7.50 -14.52
C SER A 651 -26.14 -7.09 -15.43
N SER A 652 -26.08 -7.35 -16.76
CA SER A 652 -27.14 -7.01 -17.69
C SER A 652 -28.26 -8.05 -17.61
N GLU A 653 -29.54 -7.59 -17.55
CA GLU A 653 -30.73 -8.44 -17.39
C GLU A 653 -30.92 -9.52 -18.47
N LYS A 654 -30.25 -9.40 -19.61
CA LYS A 654 -30.33 -10.34 -20.74
C LYS A 654 -29.72 -11.72 -20.46
N PHE A 655 -28.88 -11.85 -19.43
CA PHE A 655 -28.15 -13.08 -19.16
C PHE A 655 -28.54 -13.80 -17.85
N VAL A 656 -29.63 -13.41 -17.22
CA VAL A 656 -30.12 -14.01 -15.96
C VAL A 656 -30.41 -15.52 -16.08
N SER A 657 -30.60 -16.03 -17.29
CA SER A 657 -30.89 -17.45 -17.53
C SER A 657 -29.64 -18.33 -17.76
N ASN A 658 -28.51 -17.76 -18.12
CA ASN A 658 -27.28 -18.52 -18.38
C ASN A 658 -26.15 -18.11 -17.42
N ASN A 659 -25.73 -19.04 -16.56
CA ASN A 659 -24.65 -18.83 -15.57
C ASN A 659 -23.24 -18.79 -16.18
N GLU A 660 -23.11 -18.77 -17.52
CA GLU A 660 -21.82 -18.78 -18.23
C GLU A 660 -20.91 -17.57 -17.90
N PRO A 661 -21.42 -16.30 -17.90
CA PRO A 661 -20.57 -15.15 -17.57
C PRO A 661 -20.04 -15.17 -16.12
N GLY A 662 -20.84 -15.67 -15.17
CA GLY A 662 -20.42 -15.78 -13.77
C GLY A 662 -19.33 -16.83 -13.57
N ARG A 663 -19.39 -17.96 -14.26
CA ARG A 663 -18.31 -18.98 -14.22
C ARG A 663 -17.03 -18.47 -14.86
N LEU A 664 -17.14 -17.80 -16.01
CA LEU A 664 -15.99 -17.19 -16.68
C LEU A 664 -15.34 -16.13 -15.78
N LEU A 665 -16.15 -15.32 -15.10
CA LEU A 665 -15.65 -14.31 -14.17
C LEU A 665 -14.86 -14.95 -13.01
N GLN A 666 -15.39 -16.01 -12.41
CA GLN A 666 -14.68 -16.73 -11.34
C GLN A 666 -13.38 -17.37 -11.82
N GLU A 667 -13.36 -17.95 -13.02
CA GLU A 667 -12.15 -18.54 -13.60
C GLU A 667 -11.07 -17.50 -13.86
N VAL A 668 -11.43 -16.38 -14.48
CA VAL A 668 -10.51 -15.28 -14.78
C VAL A 668 -10.01 -14.63 -13.48
N LEU A 669 -10.88 -14.39 -12.51
CA LEU A 669 -10.50 -13.86 -11.20
C LEU A 669 -9.58 -14.81 -10.44
N SER A 670 -9.83 -16.14 -10.49
CA SER A 670 -8.96 -17.14 -9.86
C SER A 670 -7.57 -17.11 -10.45
N ARG A 671 -7.45 -16.98 -11.79
CA ARG A 671 -6.15 -16.88 -12.48
C ARG A 671 -5.46 -15.53 -12.14
N ALA A 672 -6.19 -14.44 -12.18
CA ALA A 672 -5.69 -13.11 -11.84
C ALA A 672 -5.17 -13.06 -10.39
N LEU A 673 -5.89 -13.63 -9.42
CA LEU A 673 -5.49 -13.66 -8.01
C LEU A 673 -4.28 -14.54 -7.72
N ARG A 674 -4.02 -15.59 -8.53
CA ARG A 674 -2.78 -16.36 -8.42
C ARG A 674 -1.54 -15.56 -8.81
N ILE A 675 -1.68 -14.59 -9.74
CA ILE A 675 -0.60 -13.72 -10.22
C ILE A 675 -0.52 -12.46 -9.37
N PHE A 676 -1.67 -11.82 -9.08
CA PHE A 676 -1.82 -10.57 -8.34
C PHE A 676 -2.65 -10.75 -7.06
N PRO A 677 -2.16 -11.48 -6.06
CA PRO A 677 -2.95 -11.82 -4.87
C PRO A 677 -3.34 -10.60 -4.02
N ASN A 678 -2.57 -9.51 -4.10
CA ASN A 678 -2.80 -8.30 -3.32
C ASN A 678 -3.70 -7.26 -4.02
N ASN A 679 -4.25 -7.59 -5.20
CA ASN A 679 -5.17 -6.68 -5.89
C ASN A 679 -6.53 -6.67 -5.17
N THR A 680 -6.83 -5.55 -4.54
CA THR A 680 -8.04 -5.37 -3.71
C THR A 680 -9.33 -5.42 -4.53
N ILE A 681 -9.28 -5.03 -5.82
CA ILE A 681 -10.44 -5.08 -6.71
C ILE A 681 -10.79 -6.54 -7.04
N PHE A 682 -9.80 -7.36 -7.39
CA PHE A 682 -10.03 -8.78 -7.67
C PHE A 682 -10.54 -9.52 -6.44
N LEU A 683 -9.97 -9.26 -5.27
CA LEU A 683 -10.42 -9.84 -4.00
C LEU A 683 -11.86 -9.46 -3.70
N SER A 684 -12.19 -8.18 -3.84
CA SER A 684 -13.54 -7.65 -3.59
C SER A 684 -14.58 -8.25 -4.54
N LEU A 685 -14.27 -8.32 -5.82
CA LEU A 685 -15.17 -8.89 -6.84
C LEU A 685 -15.35 -10.39 -6.65
N TYR A 686 -14.28 -11.10 -6.35
CA TYR A 686 -14.36 -12.55 -6.12
C TYR A 686 -15.26 -12.85 -4.91
N PHE A 687 -15.06 -12.11 -3.81
CA PHE A 687 -15.88 -12.25 -2.61
C PHE A 687 -17.35 -11.90 -2.87
N HIS A 688 -17.60 -10.82 -3.62
CA HIS A 688 -18.95 -10.43 -4.00
C HIS A 688 -19.67 -11.52 -4.82
N GLU A 689 -18.98 -12.12 -5.79
CA GLU A 689 -19.54 -13.20 -6.62
C GLU A 689 -19.75 -14.50 -5.82
N GLU A 690 -18.89 -14.82 -4.84
CA GLU A 690 -19.12 -15.96 -3.93
C GLU A 690 -20.36 -15.78 -3.06
N ILE A 691 -20.56 -14.59 -2.50
CA ILE A 691 -21.78 -14.29 -1.73
C ILE A 691 -23.02 -14.43 -2.62
N ARG A 692 -22.97 -13.92 -3.84
CA ARG A 692 -24.06 -13.97 -4.82
C ARG A 692 -24.34 -15.40 -5.29
N GLY A 693 -23.29 -16.15 -5.58
CA GLY A 693 -23.36 -17.53 -6.04
C GLY A 693 -23.69 -18.56 -4.96
N ARG A 694 -23.67 -18.17 -3.67
CA ARG A 694 -23.82 -19.05 -2.50
C ARG A 694 -22.87 -20.26 -2.51
N ILE A 695 -21.68 -20.11 -3.10
CA ILE A 695 -20.64 -21.13 -3.18
C ILE A 695 -19.55 -20.72 -2.20
N PRO A 696 -19.53 -21.22 -0.95
CA PRO A 696 -18.44 -20.97 -0.04
C PRO A 696 -17.24 -21.84 -0.45
N TYR A 697 -16.02 -21.34 -0.26
CA TYR A 697 -14.71 -22.03 -0.24
C TYR A 697 -13.74 -21.78 -1.41
N GLY A 698 -14.11 -21.19 -2.54
CA GLY A 698 -13.19 -20.96 -3.65
C GLY A 698 -12.11 -19.94 -3.28
N LEU A 699 -12.52 -18.81 -2.70
CA LEU A 699 -11.61 -17.74 -2.28
C LEU A 699 -10.73 -18.18 -1.11
N ASN A 700 -11.25 -18.98 -0.17
CA ASN A 700 -10.45 -19.52 0.94
C ASN A 700 -9.28 -20.37 0.46
N LEU A 701 -9.46 -21.18 -0.59
CA LEU A 701 -8.37 -21.97 -1.17
C LEU A 701 -7.30 -21.07 -1.78
N ILE A 702 -7.72 -20.06 -2.56
CA ILE A 702 -6.80 -19.10 -3.20
C ILE A 702 -6.06 -18.29 -2.14
N LEU A 703 -6.78 -17.80 -1.11
CA LEU A 703 -6.17 -17.07 0.00
C LEU A 703 -5.17 -17.92 0.77
N ASN A 704 -5.49 -19.16 1.10
CA ASN A 704 -4.57 -20.04 1.79
C ASN A 704 -3.31 -20.33 0.97
N GLU A 705 -3.46 -20.55 -0.35
CA GLU A 705 -2.34 -20.71 -1.25
C GLU A 705 -1.47 -19.44 -1.33
N ALA A 706 -2.09 -18.27 -1.43
CA ALA A 706 -1.41 -16.99 -1.48
C ALA A 706 -0.71 -16.66 -0.14
N LEU A 707 -1.37 -16.92 0.99
CA LEU A 707 -0.83 -16.72 2.33
C LEU A 707 0.36 -17.62 2.64
N GLN A 708 0.40 -18.84 2.09
CA GLN A 708 1.55 -19.72 2.21
C GLN A 708 2.75 -19.24 1.39
N LYS A 709 2.50 -18.67 0.19
CA LYS A 709 3.56 -18.23 -0.72
C LYS A 709 4.11 -16.84 -0.35
N ARG A 710 3.23 -15.87 -0.15
CA ARG A 710 3.57 -14.46 0.07
C ARG A 710 2.53 -13.80 1.00
N PRO A 711 2.60 -14.03 2.30
CA PRO A 711 1.66 -13.45 3.24
C PRO A 711 1.78 -11.92 3.25
N SER A 712 0.63 -11.23 3.21
CA SER A 712 0.53 -9.78 3.29
C SER A 712 -0.60 -9.38 4.23
N TYR A 713 -0.57 -8.15 4.71
CA TYR A 713 -1.64 -7.61 5.54
C TYR A 713 -2.97 -7.51 4.77
N ILE A 714 -2.93 -7.29 3.45
CA ILE A 714 -4.12 -7.27 2.58
C ILE A 714 -4.82 -8.63 2.59
N LEU A 715 -4.06 -9.70 2.39
CA LEU A 715 -4.59 -11.06 2.37
C LEU A 715 -5.16 -11.46 3.74
N TRP A 716 -4.46 -11.14 4.83
CA TRP A 716 -4.95 -11.44 6.17
C TRP A 716 -6.20 -10.65 6.53
N THR A 717 -6.28 -9.36 6.19
CA THR A 717 -7.51 -8.58 6.42
C THR A 717 -8.67 -9.12 5.59
N THR A 718 -8.42 -9.58 4.36
CA THR A 718 -9.45 -10.25 3.54
C THR A 718 -9.93 -11.55 4.21
N ALA A 719 -9.01 -12.38 4.70
CA ALA A 719 -9.36 -13.63 5.38
C ALA A 719 -10.19 -13.38 6.67
N ILE A 720 -9.82 -12.37 7.47
CA ILE A 720 -10.56 -11.95 8.66
C ILE A 720 -11.96 -11.47 8.27
N TYR A 721 -12.05 -10.65 7.24
CA TYR A 721 -13.32 -10.15 6.72
C TYR A 721 -14.24 -11.28 6.25
N MET A 722 -13.71 -12.27 5.56
CA MET A 722 -14.46 -13.43 5.12
C MET A 722 -15.01 -14.25 6.29
N GLU A 723 -14.20 -14.51 7.32
CA GLU A 723 -14.68 -15.23 8.50
C GLU A 723 -15.79 -14.47 9.25
N LEU A 724 -15.77 -13.13 9.22
CA LEU A 724 -16.82 -12.31 9.80
C LEU A 724 -18.15 -12.36 9.03
N HIS A 725 -18.09 -12.47 7.69
CA HIS A 725 -19.27 -12.34 6.83
C HIS A 725 -19.82 -13.66 6.30
N HIS A 726 -19.06 -14.75 6.36
CA HIS A 726 -19.39 -16.01 5.69
C HIS A 726 -20.49 -16.82 6.36
N GLN A 727 -20.78 -16.60 7.63
CA GLN A 727 -21.76 -17.40 8.38
C GLN A 727 -22.93 -16.57 8.88
N GLN A 728 -24.11 -17.22 8.99
CA GLN A 728 -25.30 -16.61 9.58
C GLN A 728 -25.13 -16.23 11.08
N SER A 729 -24.14 -16.82 11.73
CA SER A 729 -23.64 -16.46 13.07
C SER A 729 -22.13 -16.34 13.03
N CYS A 730 -21.60 -15.15 13.34
CA CYS A 730 -20.17 -14.93 13.46
C CYS A 730 -19.60 -15.80 14.59
N ASP A 731 -18.69 -16.73 14.27
CA ASP A 731 -17.95 -17.48 15.29
C ASP A 731 -16.74 -16.65 15.74
N ILE A 732 -16.91 -15.98 16.90
CA ILE A 732 -15.89 -15.11 17.48
C ILE A 732 -14.54 -15.84 17.66
N ASN A 733 -14.57 -17.14 17.99
CA ASN A 733 -13.34 -17.89 18.21
C ASN A 733 -12.58 -18.19 16.92
N ARG A 734 -13.29 -18.41 15.80
CA ARG A 734 -12.65 -18.58 14.50
C ARG A 734 -12.00 -17.28 14.04
N VAL A 735 -12.67 -16.15 14.21
CA VAL A 735 -12.11 -14.84 13.90
C VAL A 735 -10.86 -14.56 14.74
N ARG A 736 -10.90 -14.85 16.06
CA ARG A 736 -9.72 -14.77 16.95
C ARG A 736 -8.55 -15.61 16.43
N THR A 737 -8.84 -16.85 16.03
CA THR A 737 -7.81 -17.77 15.51
C THR A 737 -7.18 -17.22 14.23
N THR A 738 -7.97 -16.57 13.38
CA THR A 738 -7.48 -15.95 12.16
C THR A 738 -6.62 -14.71 12.45
N PHE A 739 -7.02 -13.87 13.40
CA PHE A 739 -6.19 -12.77 13.89
C PHE A 739 -4.86 -13.27 14.49
N ASP A 740 -4.92 -14.28 15.35
CA ASP A 740 -3.71 -14.85 15.97
C ASP A 740 -2.76 -15.43 14.90
N LYS A 741 -3.27 -16.14 13.89
CA LYS A 741 -2.45 -16.60 12.75
C LYS A 741 -1.83 -15.44 11.99
N ALA A 742 -2.59 -14.39 11.69
CA ALA A 742 -2.11 -13.19 11.02
C ALA A 742 -0.97 -12.51 11.79
N LEU A 743 -1.10 -12.42 13.12
CA LEU A 743 -0.12 -11.79 13.99
C LEU A 743 1.05 -12.70 14.39
N MET A 744 0.97 -14.00 14.14
CA MET A 744 2.11 -14.92 14.24
C MET A 744 2.98 -14.91 12.98
N CYS A 745 2.46 -14.42 11.86
CA CYS A 745 3.19 -14.34 10.62
C CYS A 745 4.28 -13.26 10.69
N SER A 746 5.51 -13.58 10.29
CA SER A 746 6.66 -12.68 10.38
C SER A 746 6.51 -11.38 9.58
N THR A 747 5.75 -11.39 8.49
CA THR A 747 5.53 -10.21 7.62
C THR A 747 4.46 -9.26 8.17
N THR A 748 3.50 -9.76 8.94
CA THR A 748 2.35 -8.98 9.40
C THR A 748 2.30 -8.80 10.93
N ARG A 749 3.20 -9.43 11.64
CA ARG A 749 3.33 -9.35 13.11
C ARG A 749 3.46 -7.91 13.62
N HIS A 750 4.16 -7.07 12.88
CA HIS A 750 4.42 -5.67 13.21
C HIS A 750 3.46 -4.68 12.52
N SER A 751 2.31 -5.17 12.05
CA SER A 751 1.27 -4.35 11.44
C SER A 751 0.44 -3.63 12.51
N VAL A 752 0.66 -2.34 12.66
CA VAL A 752 -0.09 -1.47 13.59
C VAL A 752 -1.59 -1.56 13.34
N SER A 753 -2.01 -1.52 12.07
CA SER A 753 -3.43 -1.56 11.71
C SER A 753 -4.10 -2.88 12.08
N LEU A 754 -3.43 -4.03 11.91
CA LEU A 754 -3.99 -5.33 12.32
C LEU A 754 -4.17 -5.43 13.83
N TRP A 755 -3.23 -4.91 14.62
CA TRP A 755 -3.36 -4.84 16.07
C TRP A 755 -4.52 -3.96 16.51
N ILE A 756 -4.67 -2.77 15.89
CA ILE A 756 -5.79 -1.87 16.18
C ILE A 756 -7.13 -2.52 15.81
N LEU A 757 -7.20 -3.20 14.66
CA LEU A 757 -8.40 -3.95 14.25
C LEU A 757 -8.75 -5.05 15.26
N TYR A 758 -7.77 -5.81 15.73
CA TYR A 758 -7.99 -6.87 16.69
C TYR A 758 -8.48 -6.33 18.04
N ILE A 759 -7.87 -5.26 18.55
CA ILE A 759 -8.31 -4.60 19.76
C ILE A 759 -9.75 -4.07 19.60
N ASN A 760 -10.07 -3.41 18.49
CA ASN A 760 -11.42 -2.90 18.22
C ASN A 760 -12.45 -4.04 18.09
N PHE A 761 -12.07 -5.17 17.49
CA PHE A 761 -12.90 -6.36 17.41
C PHE A 761 -13.25 -6.90 18.80
N GLU A 762 -12.27 -7.03 19.69
CA GLU A 762 -12.51 -7.49 21.06
C GLU A 762 -13.33 -6.50 21.89
N ILE A 763 -13.15 -5.21 21.72
CA ILE A 763 -13.98 -4.17 22.38
C ILE A 763 -15.44 -4.31 21.92
N LYS A 764 -15.70 -4.60 20.64
CA LYS A 764 -17.06 -4.61 20.09
C LYS A 764 -17.78 -5.95 20.27
N TYR A 765 -17.09 -7.06 20.06
CA TYR A 765 -17.68 -8.40 20.00
C TYR A 765 -17.20 -9.36 21.08
N GLY A 766 -16.09 -9.03 21.74
CA GLY A 766 -15.42 -9.91 22.68
C GLY A 766 -15.53 -9.44 24.14
N GLU A 767 -14.42 -9.57 24.84
CA GLU A 767 -14.30 -9.25 26.25
C GLU A 767 -13.26 -8.15 26.47
N MET A 768 -13.59 -7.13 27.26
CA MET A 768 -12.69 -6.01 27.55
C MET A 768 -11.36 -6.45 28.19
N ASN A 769 -11.36 -7.48 29.03
CA ASN A 769 -10.14 -8.01 29.62
C ASN A 769 -9.20 -8.63 28.56
N LYS A 770 -9.77 -9.27 27.53
CA LYS A 770 -9.00 -9.79 26.40
C LYS A 770 -8.45 -8.66 25.54
N ALA A 771 -9.23 -7.60 25.32
CA ALA A 771 -8.77 -6.41 24.62
C ALA A 771 -7.54 -5.79 25.32
N LYS A 772 -7.54 -5.72 26.66
CA LYS A 772 -6.38 -5.26 27.45
C LYS A 772 -5.16 -6.17 27.29
N ALA A 773 -5.35 -7.50 27.28
CA ALA A 773 -4.25 -8.43 27.07
C ALA A 773 -3.64 -8.31 25.65
N ILE A 774 -4.49 -8.14 24.61
CA ILE A 774 -4.05 -7.93 23.23
C ILE A 774 -3.36 -6.56 23.09
N TYR A 775 -3.83 -5.53 23.78
CA TYR A 775 -3.19 -4.23 23.83
C TYR A 775 -1.72 -4.32 24.29
N TYR A 776 -1.44 -5.03 25.38
CA TYR A 776 -0.05 -5.22 25.83
C TYR A 776 0.80 -6.01 24.84
N ARG A 777 0.22 -6.98 24.14
CA ARG A 777 0.89 -7.68 23.05
C ARG A 777 1.20 -6.71 21.89
N ALA A 778 0.25 -5.87 21.51
CA ALA A 778 0.40 -4.89 20.45
C ALA A 778 1.52 -3.88 20.77
N MET A 779 1.56 -3.37 22.00
CA MET A 779 2.59 -2.46 22.49
C MET A 779 3.99 -3.09 22.41
N ARG A 780 4.11 -4.40 22.72
CA ARG A 780 5.38 -5.12 22.63
C ARG A 780 5.86 -5.28 21.18
N GLU A 781 4.93 -5.56 20.24
CA GLU A 781 5.27 -5.83 18.84
C GLU A 781 5.41 -4.56 17.98
N CYS A 782 4.79 -3.45 18.40
CA CYS A 782 4.83 -2.17 17.71
C CYS A 782 5.15 -1.02 18.67
N PRO A 783 6.34 -0.99 19.28
CA PRO A 783 6.68 -0.03 20.33
C PRO A 783 6.81 1.41 19.86
N TRP A 784 6.92 1.66 18.55
CA TRP A 784 7.04 3.00 17.96
C TRP A 784 5.71 3.70 17.70
N SER A 785 4.59 2.96 17.76
CA SER A 785 3.30 3.50 17.35
C SER A 785 2.58 4.21 18.48
N LYS A 786 2.58 5.55 18.46
CA LYS A 786 1.82 6.39 19.37
C LYS A 786 0.33 6.03 19.40
N ASP A 787 -0.25 5.68 18.25
CA ASP A 787 -1.67 5.32 18.14
C ASP A 787 -2.05 4.13 19.01
N ILE A 788 -1.17 3.12 19.12
CA ILE A 788 -1.41 1.97 20.00
C ILE A 788 -1.45 2.42 21.45
N TYR A 789 -0.47 3.22 21.91
CA TYR A 789 -0.47 3.73 23.28
C TYR A 789 -1.72 4.55 23.60
N MET A 790 -2.17 5.38 22.66
CA MET A 790 -3.36 6.23 22.84
C MET A 790 -4.67 5.45 22.98
N ILE A 791 -4.73 4.16 22.57
CA ILE A 791 -5.91 3.30 22.78
C ILE A 791 -6.22 3.11 24.26
N ALA A 792 -5.20 2.97 25.13
CA ALA A 792 -5.40 2.83 26.56
C ALA A 792 -6.15 4.03 27.17
N PHE A 793 -5.79 5.23 26.72
CA PHE A 793 -6.38 6.48 27.23
C PHE A 793 -7.75 6.79 26.63
N LYS A 794 -8.03 6.33 25.40
CA LYS A 794 -9.27 6.63 24.67
C LYS A 794 -10.33 5.52 24.82
N LYS A 795 -9.99 4.31 24.39
CA LYS A 795 -10.96 3.21 24.22
C LYS A 795 -11.00 2.23 25.39
N LEU A 796 -9.87 2.02 26.06
CA LEU A 796 -9.73 1.08 27.17
C LEU A 796 -9.62 1.77 28.54
N ARG A 797 -9.91 3.07 28.64
CA ARG A 797 -9.75 3.88 29.85
C ARG A 797 -10.38 3.21 31.09
N THR A 798 -11.55 2.61 30.95
CA THR A 798 -12.28 1.96 32.04
C THR A 798 -11.62 0.68 32.56
N GLN A 799 -10.68 0.12 31.83
CA GLN A 799 -9.98 -1.12 32.19
C GLN A 799 -8.61 -0.87 32.83
N PHE A 800 -8.17 0.39 32.85
CA PHE A 800 -6.88 0.78 33.42
C PHE A 800 -7.07 1.61 34.69
N SER A 801 -6.30 1.30 35.72
CA SER A 801 -6.18 2.16 36.89
C SER A 801 -5.38 3.42 36.57
N SER A 802 -5.45 4.42 37.44
CA SER A 802 -4.66 5.65 37.27
C SER A 802 -3.15 5.36 37.33
N ASP A 803 -2.73 4.45 38.23
CA ASP A 803 -1.34 4.04 38.41
C ASP A 803 -0.80 3.35 37.14
N GLU A 804 -1.61 2.45 36.49
CA GLU A 804 -1.24 1.80 35.23
C GLU A 804 -1.10 2.81 34.07
N LEU A 805 -1.94 3.85 34.04
CA LEU A 805 -1.84 4.89 33.03
C LEU A 805 -0.60 5.78 33.22
N GLU A 806 -0.24 6.05 34.47
CA GLU A 806 1.01 6.75 34.81
C GLU A 806 2.24 5.92 34.41
N GLU A 807 2.23 4.62 34.65
CA GLU A 807 3.29 3.72 34.15
C GLU A 807 3.38 3.74 32.62
N LEU A 808 2.25 3.74 31.91
CA LEU A 808 2.23 3.85 30.44
C LEU A 808 2.79 5.20 29.95
N MET A 809 2.49 6.29 30.67
CA MET A 809 3.10 7.61 30.37
C MET A 809 4.62 7.58 30.54
N ASN A 810 5.11 6.95 31.61
CA ASN A 810 6.53 6.79 31.85
C ASN A 810 7.19 5.95 30.76
N VAL A 811 6.54 4.89 30.28
CA VAL A 811 7.03 4.11 29.12
C VAL A 811 7.07 4.94 27.84
N LEU A 812 6.06 5.77 27.57
CA LEU A 812 6.07 6.69 26.42
C LEU A 812 7.28 7.64 26.46
N LEU A 813 7.58 8.21 27.64
CA LEU A 813 8.73 9.08 27.84
C LEU A 813 10.07 8.33 27.69
N GLU A 814 10.19 7.12 28.29
CA GLU A 814 11.39 6.28 28.17
C GLU A 814 11.66 5.89 26.70
N LYS A 815 10.62 5.60 25.94
CA LYS A 815 10.74 5.25 24.51
C LYS A 815 10.87 6.47 23.59
N GLU A 816 10.87 7.67 24.14
CA GLU A 816 10.98 8.95 23.42
C GLU A 816 9.82 9.16 22.42
N ILE A 817 8.65 8.56 22.67
CA ILE A 817 7.47 8.82 21.87
C ILE A 817 6.95 10.21 22.23
N ARG A 818 6.79 11.05 21.22
CA ARG A 818 6.48 12.46 21.43
C ARG A 818 5.08 12.68 21.96
N ILE A 819 5.00 13.29 23.13
CA ILE A 819 3.81 13.82 23.75
C ILE A 819 3.84 15.33 23.59
N ARG A 820 2.74 15.92 23.11
CA ARG A 820 2.61 17.36 22.85
C ARG A 820 2.30 18.16 24.09
N VAL A 821 1.44 17.61 24.93
CA VAL A 821 0.97 18.25 26.15
C VAL A 821 1.28 17.34 27.33
N PRO A 822 2.22 17.70 28.23
CA PRO A 822 2.42 16.96 29.48
C PRO A 822 1.14 16.94 30.29
N VAL A 823 0.79 15.78 30.86
CA VAL A 823 -0.46 15.62 31.63
C VAL A 823 -0.52 16.57 32.83
N GLU A 824 0.62 16.81 33.48
CA GLU A 824 0.76 17.72 34.61
C GLU A 824 0.41 19.16 34.21
N HIS A 825 0.94 19.67 33.13
CA HIS A 825 0.62 21.01 32.61
C HIS A 825 -0.81 21.12 32.10
N PHE A 826 -1.40 20.02 31.64
CA PHE A 826 -2.81 20.00 31.25
C PHE A 826 -3.73 20.16 32.45
N ALA A 827 -3.41 19.56 33.60
CA ALA A 827 -4.16 19.73 34.86
C ALA A 827 -4.15 21.19 35.31
N ASP A 828 -2.98 21.85 35.26
CA ASP A 828 -2.82 23.26 35.66
C ASP A 828 -3.59 24.17 34.70
N LYS A 829 -3.51 23.99 33.40
CA LYS A 829 -4.24 24.79 32.40
C LYS A 829 -5.77 24.63 32.51
N VAL A 830 -6.26 23.43 32.78
CA VAL A 830 -7.70 23.19 32.97
C VAL A 830 -8.17 23.88 34.25
N SER A 831 -7.37 23.89 35.32
CA SER A 831 -7.69 24.62 36.54
C SER A 831 -7.67 26.13 36.33
N GLU A 832 -6.68 26.72 35.66
CA GLU A 832 -6.65 28.16 35.32
C GLU A 832 -7.79 28.57 34.40
N PHE A 833 -8.18 27.75 33.42
CA PHE A 833 -9.32 28.05 32.54
C PHE A 833 -10.65 28.04 33.29
N LEU A 834 -10.81 27.10 34.25
CA LEU A 834 -11.96 27.08 35.13
C LEU A 834 -11.99 28.30 36.09
N PHE A 835 -10.83 28.71 36.59
CA PHE A 835 -10.74 29.92 37.42
C PHE A 835 -10.96 31.23 36.64
N LYS A 836 -10.64 31.30 35.35
CA LYS A 836 -10.88 32.51 34.52
C LYS A 836 -12.32 32.64 34.03
N ASN A 837 -13.10 31.58 34.01
CA ASN A 837 -14.50 31.56 33.57
C ASN A 837 -15.53 31.50 34.71
N PHE A 838 -15.10 31.53 35.96
CA PHE A 838 -15.87 31.82 37.15
C PHE A 838 -15.55 33.24 37.68
#